data_87f91cc6ccd9699df684562ef7915fbc
#
_entry.id   87f91cc6ccd9699df684562ef7915fbc
#
_cell.length_a   1.000
_cell.length_b   1.000
_cell.length_c   1.000
_cell.angle_alpha   90.00
_cell.angle_beta   90.00
_cell.angle_gamma   90.00
#
_symmetry.space_group_name_H-M   'P 1'
#
loop_
_entity.id
_entity.type
_entity.pdbx_description
1 polymer ?
#
loop_
_entity_poly.entity_id
_entity_poly.type
_entity_poly.pdbx_seq_one_letter_code
_entity_poly.pdbx_strand_id
1 'polypeptide(L)'
;MSSIKPKKQAQPYKPMLKRLFLSLLLASMLPIGEALAVQPKSTFEIKNGHFYRNGKETSILSGEMHYARIPHQYWRHRLQMMKGMGLNTVATYVFWNLHETEPGKWDFTGDKNLAEYIRIAGEENMMVILRPGPYVCAEWEFGGYPWWLQNVKGMEIRRDNAEFLKYTKAYIERLYKEVGDLQCTKGGPIIMVQCENEFGSYVSQRKDIPLEEHRAYNAKIKQQLADAGFNVPLFTSDGSWLFEGGSTKGALPTANGESDIENLKKVVNQYHDGKGPYMVAEFYPGWLMHWAEPFPQISASSIAQQTELYLKNDVSFNYYMVHGGTNFGFTAGANYDKKRDIQPDLTSYDYDAPISEAGWVTPKYDSLRNVIKKYVKYKVPEAPARIEVIDIPSIKLNKVADLLGYAETQKPVTAAQPMTFEQLGQGYGYVLYTRHFNQPISGTLEINGLRDFAVVYVDGEKVGELNRNTQTYSMDIEVPFNATLQILVENMGRINYGSQITDNNKGIISPITIAGKEINGEWNMYKLPMSAAPDLQKMGRFASDNTAAKASKLKGAPVIYEGTFNLDKTGDTFIDMENWGKGIIFINGINIGRYWKVGPQQTLYIPGVWLKKGENKIVIFEQLNDNTQTEVSTVQTPKLMNLK
;
A
#
# COMPACT_ATOMS: atom_id res chain seq x y z
N MET A 1 -82.48 -19.87 -13.68
CA MET A 1 -83.27 -19.48 -14.85
C MET A 1 -82.28 -18.88 -15.83
N SER A 2 -82.01 -19.65 -16.79
CA SER A 2 -82.26 -19.54 -18.24
C SER A 2 -81.20 -18.60 -18.87
N SER A 3 -80.21 -19.15 -19.50
CA SER A 3 -80.09 -19.67 -20.90
C SER A 3 -80.00 -18.50 -21.89
N ILE A 4 -79.13 -18.39 -22.84
CA ILE A 4 -78.84 -19.29 -24.00
C ILE A 4 -77.67 -18.64 -24.81
N LYS A 5 -76.76 -19.47 -25.29
CA LYS A 5 -75.86 -19.26 -26.46
C LYS A 5 -76.64 -19.20 -27.77
N PRO A 6 -76.04 -19.14 -28.98
CA PRO A 6 -74.72 -18.78 -29.55
C PRO A 6 -74.84 -18.23 -31.02
N LYS A 7 -73.67 -18.30 -31.77
CA LYS A 7 -73.47 -18.36 -33.26
C LYS A 7 -73.03 -17.04 -33.91
N LYS A 8 -72.22 -16.98 -34.98
CA LYS A 8 -71.34 -17.89 -35.76
C LYS A 8 -70.58 -17.00 -36.74
N GLN A 9 -69.33 -17.40 -36.98
CA GLN A 9 -68.59 -17.44 -38.26
C GLN A 9 -68.83 -16.46 -39.38
N ALA A 10 -67.76 -15.82 -39.90
CA ALA A 10 -67.30 -15.94 -41.30
C ALA A 10 -65.89 -15.36 -41.49
N GLN A 11 -64.98 -16.19 -42.00
CA GLN A 11 -63.79 -15.80 -42.83
C GLN A 11 -64.31 -15.82 -44.29
N PRO A 12 -63.57 -15.45 -45.37
CA PRO A 12 -62.17 -14.99 -45.50
C PRO A 12 -62.04 -13.85 -46.54
N TYR A 13 -60.83 -13.26 -46.68
CA TYR A 13 -60.16 -13.01 -47.96
C TYR A 13 -58.76 -12.44 -47.78
N LYS A 14 -57.71 -13.17 -48.29
CA LYS A 14 -56.38 -12.63 -48.60
C LYS A 14 -56.48 -11.87 -49.94
N PRO A 15 -55.59 -10.83 -50.13
CA PRO A 15 -54.54 -11.09 -51.09
C PRO A 15 -53.14 -10.59 -50.63
N MET A 16 -52.18 -11.39 -51.09
CA MET A 16 -50.72 -11.11 -51.23
C MET A 16 -50.44 -9.73 -51.78
N LEU A 17 -49.53 -9.01 -51.13
CA LEU A 17 -48.51 -8.13 -51.67
C LEU A 17 -47.96 -7.23 -50.53
N LYS A 18 -47.00 -7.68 -49.82
CA LYS A 18 -46.05 -6.86 -49.03
C LYS A 18 -45.02 -7.77 -48.36
N ARG A 19 -44.35 -8.59 -49.20
CA ARG A 19 -43.09 -9.24 -48.81
C ARG A 19 -42.02 -8.72 -49.77
N LEU A 20 -41.53 -7.49 -49.55
CA LEU A 20 -40.29 -7.00 -50.17
C LEU A 20 -39.67 -5.74 -49.51
N PHE A 21 -40.05 -5.42 -48.27
CA PHE A 21 -39.42 -4.27 -47.58
C PHE A 21 -39.08 -4.51 -46.11
N LEU A 22 -38.90 -5.78 -45.68
CA LEU A 22 -38.55 -6.10 -44.30
C LEU A 22 -37.29 -6.97 -44.20
N SER A 23 -36.43 -7.01 -45.24
CA SER A 23 -35.19 -7.78 -45.27
C SER A 23 -33.94 -6.92 -45.43
N LEU A 24 -34.02 -5.60 -45.22
CA LEU A 24 -32.89 -4.68 -45.29
C LEU A 24 -32.63 -3.86 -44.00
N LEU A 25 -33.28 -4.20 -42.88
CA LEU A 25 -33.06 -3.50 -41.60
C LEU A 25 -32.73 -4.45 -40.44
N LEU A 26 -32.28 -5.69 -40.74
CA LEU A 26 -31.77 -6.63 -39.70
C LEU A 26 -30.30 -7.04 -39.93
N ALA A 27 -29.54 -6.26 -40.69
CA ALA A 27 -28.13 -6.51 -40.96
C ALA A 27 -27.19 -5.45 -40.38
N SER A 28 -27.57 -4.72 -39.29
CA SER A 28 -26.75 -3.71 -38.70
C SER A 28 -26.74 -3.68 -37.15
N MET A 29 -26.95 -4.85 -36.51
CA MET A 29 -26.64 -5.05 -35.11
C MET A 29 -25.84 -6.34 -34.93
N LEU A 30 -24.69 -6.41 -35.59
CA LEU A 30 -23.60 -7.20 -35.07
C LEU A 30 -22.98 -6.37 -33.95
N PRO A 31 -22.76 -6.91 -32.74
CA PRO A 31 -21.92 -6.23 -31.77
C PRO A 31 -20.56 -6.06 -32.44
N ILE A 32 -20.11 -4.84 -32.59
CA ILE A 32 -18.72 -4.53 -32.83
C ILE A 32 -18.02 -5.01 -31.56
N GLY A 33 -17.69 -6.29 -31.49
CA GLY A 33 -16.67 -6.77 -30.61
C GLY A 33 -15.42 -6.00 -31.04
N GLU A 34 -14.93 -5.11 -30.22
CA GLU A 34 -13.60 -4.57 -30.36
C GLU A 34 -12.67 -5.78 -30.47
N ALA A 35 -12.28 -6.12 -31.67
CA ALA A 35 -11.17 -7.01 -31.91
C ALA A 35 -9.98 -6.33 -31.26
N LEU A 36 -9.61 -6.76 -30.06
CA LEU A 36 -8.35 -6.39 -29.44
C LEU A 36 -7.27 -6.67 -30.50
N ALA A 37 -6.79 -5.62 -31.13
CA ALA A 37 -5.72 -5.73 -32.11
C ALA A 37 -4.55 -6.39 -31.40
N VAL A 38 -4.23 -7.63 -31.81
CA VAL A 38 -3.06 -8.36 -31.29
C VAL A 38 -1.86 -7.48 -31.59
N GLN A 39 -1.32 -6.85 -30.57
CA GLN A 39 -0.11 -6.03 -30.70
C GLN A 39 1.02 -6.92 -31.27
N PRO A 40 1.78 -6.43 -32.24
CA PRO A 40 2.88 -7.21 -32.77
C PRO A 40 3.88 -7.54 -31.68
N LYS A 41 4.31 -8.80 -31.63
CA LYS A 41 5.38 -9.23 -30.70
C LYS A 41 6.58 -8.31 -30.83
N SER A 42 7.10 -7.84 -29.72
CA SER A 42 8.31 -7.03 -29.67
C SER A 42 9.42 -7.78 -28.95
N THR A 43 10.67 -7.44 -29.25
CA THR A 43 11.83 -7.99 -28.57
C THR A 43 12.41 -6.97 -27.62
N PHE A 44 12.86 -7.46 -26.45
CA PHE A 44 13.70 -6.69 -25.56
C PHE A 44 14.85 -7.61 -25.10
N GLU A 45 16.08 -7.19 -25.37
CA GLU A 45 17.27 -8.04 -25.24
C GLU A 45 18.42 -7.27 -24.59
N ILE A 46 19.25 -7.99 -23.84
CA ILE A 46 20.56 -7.53 -23.41
C ILE A 46 21.58 -8.13 -24.35
N LYS A 47 22.32 -7.27 -25.10
CA LYS A 47 23.30 -7.71 -26.07
C LYS A 47 24.46 -6.71 -26.18
N ASN A 48 25.68 -7.22 -26.22
CA ASN A 48 26.90 -6.40 -26.37
C ASN A 48 27.02 -5.30 -25.28
N GLY A 49 26.49 -5.51 -24.08
CA GLY A 49 26.54 -4.54 -23.01
C GLY A 49 25.50 -3.42 -23.06
N HIS A 50 24.50 -3.53 -23.95
CA HIS A 50 23.43 -2.54 -24.10
C HIS A 50 22.04 -3.19 -24.08
N PHE A 51 21.00 -2.39 -23.82
CA PHE A 51 19.61 -2.79 -24.02
C PHE A 51 19.21 -2.57 -25.49
N TYR A 52 18.47 -3.52 -26.04
CA TYR A 52 17.89 -3.43 -27.39
C TYR A 52 16.40 -3.66 -27.36
N ARG A 53 15.63 -2.75 -27.96
CA ARG A 53 14.20 -2.92 -28.23
C ARG A 53 13.95 -3.02 -29.71
N ASN A 54 13.40 -4.15 -30.20
CA ASN A 54 13.15 -4.40 -31.61
C ASN A 54 14.41 -4.21 -32.48
N GLY A 55 15.55 -4.72 -31.98
CA GLY A 55 16.84 -4.63 -32.65
C GLY A 55 17.50 -3.24 -32.65
N LYS A 56 16.91 -2.25 -32.01
CA LYS A 56 17.48 -0.91 -31.82
C LYS A 56 17.96 -0.72 -30.38
N GLU A 57 19.18 -0.19 -30.27
CA GLU A 57 19.73 0.20 -28.98
C GLU A 57 18.81 1.23 -28.31
N THR A 58 18.57 1.07 -27.00
CA THR A 58 17.67 1.89 -26.22
C THR A 58 18.17 2.04 -24.78
N SER A 59 18.00 3.23 -24.21
CA SER A 59 18.22 3.46 -22.78
C SER A 59 16.89 3.42 -22.04
N ILE A 60 16.88 2.87 -20.84
CA ILE A 60 15.73 2.85 -19.96
C ILE A 60 15.74 4.12 -19.11
N LEU A 61 14.78 5.00 -19.35
CA LEU A 61 14.50 6.19 -18.55
C LEU A 61 13.20 5.94 -17.81
N SER A 62 13.31 5.40 -16.60
CA SER A 62 12.19 4.86 -15.85
C SER A 62 11.85 5.71 -14.61
N GLY A 63 10.64 5.55 -14.13
CA GLY A 63 10.22 5.99 -12.82
C GLY A 63 9.35 4.93 -12.14
N GLU A 64 9.58 4.76 -10.84
CA GLU A 64 8.77 3.88 -10.00
C GLU A 64 7.46 4.56 -9.64
N MET A 65 6.36 3.85 -9.89
CA MET A 65 5.01 4.29 -9.56
C MET A 65 4.14 3.08 -9.24
N HIS A 66 3.68 2.99 -8.01
CA HIS A 66 2.94 1.82 -7.53
C HIS A 66 1.45 1.97 -7.77
N TYR A 67 0.87 1.09 -8.61
CA TYR A 67 -0.58 1.07 -8.91
C TYR A 67 -1.44 1.04 -7.64
N ALA A 68 -1.01 0.34 -6.60
CA ALA A 68 -1.72 0.16 -5.34
C ALA A 68 -1.85 1.43 -4.48
N ARG A 69 -1.04 2.48 -4.77
CA ARG A 69 -1.03 3.77 -4.07
C ARG A 69 -1.79 4.87 -4.80
N ILE A 70 -2.47 4.51 -5.88
CA ILE A 70 -3.16 5.47 -6.77
C ILE A 70 -4.51 4.88 -7.15
N PRO A 71 -5.64 5.57 -7.01
CA PRO A 71 -6.92 5.11 -7.53
C PRO A 71 -6.82 4.78 -9.03
N HIS A 72 -7.40 3.67 -9.46
CA HIS A 72 -7.27 3.19 -10.84
C HIS A 72 -7.71 4.22 -11.89
N GLN A 73 -8.68 5.08 -11.56
CA GLN A 73 -9.14 6.15 -12.45
C GLN A 73 -8.05 7.19 -12.75
N TYR A 74 -7.00 7.26 -11.90
CA TYR A 74 -5.89 8.21 -12.07
C TYR A 74 -4.63 7.61 -12.69
N TRP A 75 -4.56 6.29 -12.92
CA TRP A 75 -3.38 5.62 -13.47
C TRP A 75 -2.93 6.25 -14.80
N ARG A 76 -3.85 6.45 -15.76
CA ARG A 76 -3.53 7.06 -17.05
C ARG A 76 -2.97 8.47 -16.91
N HIS A 77 -3.60 9.29 -16.07
CA HIS A 77 -3.12 10.66 -15.80
C HIS A 77 -1.68 10.65 -15.27
N ARG A 78 -1.38 9.80 -14.30
CA ARG A 78 -0.03 9.70 -13.70
C ARG A 78 1.01 9.19 -14.71
N LEU A 79 0.66 8.21 -15.53
CA LEU A 79 1.52 7.72 -16.63
C LEU A 79 1.79 8.83 -17.66
N GLN A 80 0.80 9.63 -18.00
CA GLN A 80 0.97 10.80 -18.89
C GLN A 80 1.86 11.87 -18.25
N MET A 81 1.80 12.07 -16.94
CA MET A 81 2.74 12.93 -16.21
C MET A 81 4.19 12.43 -16.38
N MET A 82 4.43 11.13 -16.23
CA MET A 82 5.77 10.55 -16.45
C MET A 82 6.26 10.77 -17.89
N LYS A 83 5.42 10.57 -18.88
CA LYS A 83 5.74 10.87 -20.29
C LYS A 83 6.05 12.35 -20.49
N GLY A 84 5.28 13.23 -19.86
CA GLY A 84 5.52 14.67 -19.85
C GLY A 84 6.87 15.03 -19.24
N MET A 85 7.42 14.23 -18.36
CA MET A 85 8.79 14.36 -17.83
C MET A 85 9.88 13.88 -18.81
N GLY A 86 9.48 13.11 -19.82
CA GLY A 86 10.39 12.52 -20.80
C GLY A 86 10.78 11.08 -20.52
N LEU A 87 10.10 10.42 -19.59
CA LEU A 87 10.34 9.00 -19.30
C LEU A 87 9.69 8.09 -20.35
N ASN A 88 10.32 6.94 -20.61
CA ASN A 88 9.85 5.94 -21.58
C ASN A 88 9.42 4.62 -20.91
N THR A 89 9.61 4.49 -19.60
CA THR A 89 9.38 3.26 -18.85
C THR A 89 8.74 3.60 -17.50
N VAL A 90 7.84 2.75 -17.05
CA VAL A 90 7.35 2.74 -15.66
C VAL A 90 7.79 1.45 -14.98
N ALA A 91 8.27 1.53 -13.75
CA ALA A 91 8.49 0.39 -12.89
C ALA A 91 7.42 0.32 -11.81
N THR A 92 7.04 -0.89 -11.42
CA THR A 92 6.11 -1.08 -10.28
C THR A 92 6.41 -2.37 -9.54
N TYR A 93 6.35 -2.29 -8.21
CA TYR A 93 6.26 -3.48 -7.37
C TYR A 93 4.89 -4.14 -7.47
N VAL A 94 4.85 -5.44 -7.13
CA VAL A 94 3.62 -6.19 -6.91
C VAL A 94 3.57 -6.61 -5.44
N PHE A 95 2.51 -6.22 -4.76
CA PHE A 95 2.36 -6.45 -3.32
C PHE A 95 1.55 -7.74 -3.09
N TRP A 96 2.20 -8.81 -2.69
CA TRP A 96 1.55 -10.10 -2.49
C TRP A 96 0.38 -10.02 -1.49
N ASN A 97 0.58 -9.34 -0.34
CA ASN A 97 -0.46 -9.17 0.68
C ASN A 97 -1.69 -8.33 0.25
N LEU A 98 -1.55 -7.52 -0.82
CA LEU A 98 -2.67 -6.79 -1.39
C LEU A 98 -3.60 -7.72 -2.16
N HIS A 99 -3.01 -8.72 -2.82
CA HIS A 99 -3.72 -9.64 -3.71
C HIS A 99 -4.20 -10.92 -3.01
N GLU A 100 -3.47 -11.41 -2.02
CA GLU A 100 -3.82 -12.61 -1.23
C GLU A 100 -3.94 -12.23 0.25
N THR A 101 -5.08 -11.64 0.61
CA THR A 101 -5.36 -11.18 1.99
C THR A 101 -5.58 -12.32 2.97
N GLU A 102 -6.03 -13.47 2.49
CA GLU A 102 -6.16 -14.74 3.19
C GLU A 102 -5.67 -15.86 2.28
N PRO A 103 -5.17 -16.99 2.81
CA PRO A 103 -4.63 -18.08 2.00
C PRO A 103 -5.60 -18.53 0.90
N GLY A 104 -5.16 -18.44 -0.36
CA GLY A 104 -5.93 -18.86 -1.54
C GLY A 104 -7.02 -17.89 -1.98
N LYS A 105 -7.25 -16.77 -1.26
CA LYS A 105 -8.23 -15.75 -1.64
C LYS A 105 -7.53 -14.61 -2.40
N TRP A 106 -7.62 -14.66 -3.71
CA TRP A 106 -6.97 -13.72 -4.61
C TRP A 106 -7.92 -12.64 -5.11
N ASP A 107 -7.44 -11.39 -5.15
CA ASP A 107 -8.17 -10.25 -5.69
C ASP A 107 -7.27 -9.41 -6.60
N PHE A 108 -7.65 -9.28 -7.88
CA PHE A 108 -7.01 -8.46 -8.90
C PHE A 108 -8.04 -7.52 -9.56
N THR A 109 -8.98 -6.98 -8.79
CA THR A 109 -10.05 -6.11 -9.30
C THR A 109 -9.90 -4.67 -8.83
N GLY A 110 -10.52 -3.71 -9.53
CA GLY A 110 -10.51 -2.29 -9.18
C GLY A 110 -9.10 -1.74 -9.03
N ASP A 111 -8.78 -1.11 -7.90
CA ASP A 111 -7.45 -0.54 -7.61
C ASP A 111 -6.35 -1.61 -7.47
N LYS A 112 -6.70 -2.89 -7.48
CA LYS A 112 -5.78 -4.04 -7.48
C LYS A 112 -5.58 -4.66 -8.86
N ASN A 113 -6.18 -4.12 -9.93
CA ASN A 113 -6.10 -4.68 -11.27
C ASN A 113 -4.76 -4.34 -11.95
N LEU A 114 -3.71 -5.06 -11.54
CA LEU A 114 -2.36 -4.90 -12.07
C LEU A 114 -2.31 -5.09 -13.60
N ALA A 115 -3.04 -6.05 -14.14
CA ALA A 115 -3.06 -6.30 -15.58
C ALA A 115 -3.58 -5.09 -16.36
N GLU A 116 -4.61 -4.42 -15.86
CA GLU A 116 -5.16 -3.20 -16.46
C GLU A 116 -4.16 -2.03 -16.36
N TYR A 117 -3.52 -1.84 -15.20
CA TYR A 117 -2.46 -0.85 -15.05
C TYR A 117 -1.35 -1.02 -16.11
N ILE A 118 -0.88 -2.27 -16.30
CA ILE A 118 0.15 -2.59 -17.29
C ILE A 118 -0.36 -2.33 -18.74
N ARG A 119 -1.62 -2.66 -19.05
CA ARG A 119 -2.21 -2.37 -20.37
C ARG A 119 -2.27 -0.87 -20.63
N ILE A 120 -2.73 -0.08 -19.65
CA ILE A 120 -2.77 1.39 -19.76
C ILE A 120 -1.35 1.95 -20.02
N ALA A 121 -0.32 1.43 -19.34
CA ALA A 121 1.05 1.83 -19.60
C ALA A 121 1.45 1.53 -21.07
N GLY A 122 1.09 0.36 -21.60
CA GLY A 122 1.31 0.00 -23.01
C GLY A 122 0.57 0.91 -23.99
N GLU A 123 -0.70 1.24 -23.71
CA GLU A 123 -1.50 2.19 -24.51
C GLU A 123 -0.90 3.59 -24.52
N GLU A 124 -0.29 4.02 -23.43
CA GLU A 124 0.49 5.24 -23.34
C GLU A 124 1.89 5.12 -23.99
N ASN A 125 2.19 4.01 -24.65
CA ASN A 125 3.49 3.71 -25.27
C ASN A 125 4.67 3.74 -24.27
N MET A 126 4.45 3.32 -23.05
CA MET A 126 5.49 3.11 -22.04
C MET A 126 5.86 1.62 -21.95
N MET A 127 7.13 1.36 -21.76
CA MET A 127 7.63 0.06 -21.33
C MET A 127 7.34 -0.15 -19.86
N VAL A 128 7.29 -1.41 -19.41
CA VAL A 128 7.04 -1.75 -18.00
C VAL A 128 8.15 -2.62 -17.46
N ILE A 129 8.69 -2.25 -16.30
CA ILE A 129 9.53 -3.10 -15.47
C ILE A 129 8.64 -3.64 -14.33
N LEU A 130 8.51 -4.96 -14.25
CA LEU A 130 7.73 -5.63 -13.22
C LEU A 130 8.65 -6.08 -12.08
N ARG A 131 8.29 -5.72 -10.84
CA ARG A 131 9.08 -6.03 -9.65
C ARG A 131 8.25 -6.89 -8.67
N PRO A 132 8.11 -8.21 -8.93
CA PRO A 132 7.18 -9.07 -8.18
C PRO A 132 7.64 -9.46 -6.78
N GLY A 133 8.89 -9.28 -6.46
CA GLY A 133 9.48 -9.76 -5.22
C GLY A 133 9.85 -11.25 -5.23
N PRO A 134 9.40 -12.05 -4.23
CA PRO A 134 8.21 -11.94 -3.35
C PRO A 134 8.30 -10.92 -2.21
N TYR A 135 9.48 -10.45 -1.86
CA TYR A 135 9.72 -9.34 -0.97
C TYR A 135 9.96 -8.04 -1.77
N VAL A 136 9.35 -6.94 -1.36
CA VAL A 136 9.42 -5.68 -2.10
C VAL A 136 9.86 -4.47 -1.28
N CYS A 137 10.01 -4.57 0.05
CA CYS A 137 10.29 -3.44 0.93
C CYS A 137 9.23 -2.34 0.83
N ALA A 138 9.56 -1.25 0.14
CA ALA A 138 8.67 -0.19 -0.33
C ALA A 138 7.91 0.58 0.77
N GLU A 139 8.39 0.59 2.02
CA GLU A 139 7.67 1.14 3.17
C GLU A 139 6.21 0.62 3.22
N TRP A 140 6.03 -0.57 2.64
CA TRP A 140 4.77 -1.28 2.59
C TRP A 140 4.70 -2.33 3.69
N GLU A 141 3.53 -2.49 4.25
CA GLU A 141 3.27 -3.39 5.35
C GLU A 141 3.88 -4.79 5.12
N PHE A 142 4.74 -5.23 6.04
CA PHE A 142 5.47 -6.50 6.01
C PHE A 142 6.35 -6.70 4.75
N GLY A 143 6.78 -5.61 4.08
CA GLY A 143 7.55 -5.70 2.85
C GLY A 143 6.82 -6.42 1.72
N GLY A 144 5.48 -6.41 1.73
CA GLY A 144 4.61 -7.05 0.77
C GLY A 144 4.19 -8.47 1.12
N TYR A 145 4.74 -9.09 2.15
CA TYR A 145 4.34 -10.43 2.57
C TYR A 145 2.95 -10.46 3.22
N PRO A 146 2.12 -11.47 2.95
CA PRO A 146 0.89 -11.71 3.70
C PRO A 146 1.15 -12.00 5.19
N TRP A 147 0.45 -11.31 6.07
CA TRP A 147 0.56 -11.48 7.52
C TRP A 147 0.35 -12.92 8.00
N TRP A 148 -0.52 -13.68 7.32
CA TRP A 148 -0.88 -15.05 7.67
C TRP A 148 0.25 -16.07 7.43
N LEU A 149 1.31 -15.72 6.69
CA LEU A 149 2.50 -16.55 6.56
C LEU A 149 3.13 -16.85 7.93
N GLN A 150 3.00 -15.93 8.89
CA GLN A 150 3.51 -16.11 10.25
C GLN A 150 2.77 -17.21 11.05
N ASN A 151 1.58 -17.62 10.59
CA ASN A 151 0.82 -18.74 11.17
C ASN A 151 1.18 -20.10 10.56
N VAL A 152 1.98 -20.13 9.50
CA VAL A 152 2.36 -21.39 8.84
C VAL A 152 3.50 -22.06 9.63
N LYS A 153 3.24 -23.26 10.12
CA LYS A 153 4.23 -24.01 10.90
C LYS A 153 5.49 -24.30 10.08
N GLY A 154 6.66 -23.94 10.62
CA GLY A 154 7.95 -24.15 9.99
C GLY A 154 8.29 -23.13 8.90
N MET A 155 7.52 -22.05 8.78
CA MET A 155 7.79 -20.97 7.87
C MET A 155 9.03 -20.16 8.28
N GLU A 156 9.98 -20.06 7.39
CA GLU A 156 11.13 -19.16 7.49
C GLU A 156 11.22 -18.33 6.21
N ILE A 157 10.79 -17.08 6.27
CA ILE A 157 10.78 -16.17 5.12
C ILE A 157 12.20 -15.78 4.70
N ARG A 158 12.37 -15.52 3.40
CA ARG A 158 13.66 -15.10 2.78
C ARG A 158 14.79 -16.12 3.01
N ARG A 159 14.45 -17.43 3.04
CA ARG A 159 15.40 -18.53 3.20
C ARG A 159 15.11 -19.66 2.21
N ASP A 160 16.08 -20.55 2.06
CA ASP A 160 15.91 -21.84 1.38
C ASP A 160 15.07 -22.79 2.26
N ASN A 161 13.82 -22.40 2.49
CA ASN A 161 12.85 -23.07 3.34
C ASN A 161 11.74 -23.67 2.48
N ALA A 162 11.44 -24.96 2.67
CA ALA A 162 10.51 -25.69 1.80
C ALA A 162 9.09 -25.11 1.82
N GLU A 163 8.59 -24.73 3.02
CA GLU A 163 7.25 -24.11 3.11
C GLU A 163 7.26 -22.73 2.46
N PHE A 164 8.26 -21.89 2.71
CA PHE A 164 8.34 -20.58 2.09
C PHE A 164 8.40 -20.66 0.56
N LEU A 165 9.27 -21.53 0.02
CA LEU A 165 9.40 -21.74 -1.43
C LEU A 165 8.13 -22.29 -2.08
N LYS A 166 7.35 -23.09 -1.38
CA LYS A 166 6.05 -23.60 -1.83
C LYS A 166 5.04 -22.43 -2.00
N TYR A 167 4.95 -21.54 -1.01
CA TYR A 167 4.02 -20.40 -1.08
C TYR A 167 4.48 -19.34 -2.08
N THR A 168 5.79 -19.06 -2.18
CA THR A 168 6.31 -18.12 -3.19
C THR A 168 6.09 -18.65 -4.60
N LYS A 169 6.24 -19.96 -4.82
CA LYS A 169 5.93 -20.57 -6.12
C LYS A 169 4.47 -20.40 -6.49
N ALA A 170 3.54 -20.65 -5.56
CA ALA A 170 2.11 -20.47 -5.79
C ALA A 170 1.76 -19.02 -6.11
N TYR A 171 2.38 -18.06 -5.39
CA TYR A 171 2.23 -16.61 -5.67
C TYR A 171 2.74 -16.25 -7.07
N ILE A 172 3.95 -16.67 -7.43
CA ILE A 172 4.55 -16.34 -8.73
C ILE A 172 3.73 -16.95 -9.89
N GLU A 173 3.28 -18.20 -9.76
CA GLU A 173 2.42 -18.86 -10.75
C GLU A 173 1.07 -18.14 -10.89
N ARG A 174 0.48 -17.70 -9.75
CA ARG A 174 -0.77 -16.93 -9.77
C ARG A 174 -0.58 -15.58 -10.43
N LEU A 175 0.50 -14.87 -10.12
CA LEU A 175 0.84 -13.60 -10.74
C LEU A 175 1.07 -13.74 -12.25
N TYR A 176 1.83 -14.77 -12.65
CA TYR A 176 2.06 -15.03 -14.08
C TYR A 176 0.74 -15.26 -14.83
N LYS A 177 -0.22 -15.95 -14.23
CA LYS A 177 -1.55 -16.13 -14.83
C LYS A 177 -2.27 -14.80 -15.10
N GLU A 178 -2.03 -13.78 -14.27
CA GLU A 178 -2.64 -12.45 -14.45
C GLU A 178 -1.93 -11.60 -15.50
N VAL A 179 -0.59 -11.64 -15.54
CA VAL A 179 0.20 -10.67 -16.33
C VAL A 179 1.17 -11.30 -17.32
N GLY A 180 1.32 -12.61 -17.34
CA GLY A 180 2.31 -13.30 -18.19
C GLY A 180 2.12 -13.08 -19.68
N ASP A 181 0.90 -12.81 -20.15
CA ASP A 181 0.59 -12.48 -21.53
C ASP A 181 0.89 -11.01 -21.88
N LEU A 182 1.23 -10.20 -20.89
CA LEU A 182 1.63 -8.80 -21.09
C LEU A 182 3.14 -8.61 -21.24
N GLN A 183 3.91 -9.70 -21.37
CA GLN A 183 5.32 -9.61 -21.72
C GLN A 183 5.50 -9.14 -23.18
N CYS A 184 6.58 -8.40 -23.47
CA CYS A 184 6.83 -7.89 -24.80
C CYS A 184 6.97 -9.00 -25.85
N THR A 185 7.48 -10.16 -25.47
CA THR A 185 7.54 -11.38 -26.30
C THR A 185 6.15 -11.90 -26.72
N LYS A 186 5.09 -11.47 -26.05
CA LYS A 186 3.71 -11.79 -26.39
C LYS A 186 2.89 -10.57 -26.88
N GLY A 187 3.53 -9.42 -27.05
CA GLY A 187 2.92 -8.19 -27.55
C GLY A 187 2.57 -7.15 -26.45
N GLY A 188 2.82 -7.45 -25.18
CA GLY A 188 2.61 -6.52 -24.07
C GLY A 188 3.78 -5.56 -23.83
N PRO A 189 3.70 -4.70 -22.82
CA PRO A 189 4.74 -3.71 -22.51
C PRO A 189 5.81 -4.18 -21.52
N ILE A 190 5.67 -5.33 -20.85
CA ILE A 190 6.65 -5.80 -19.86
C ILE A 190 7.95 -6.20 -20.55
N ILE A 191 9.05 -5.51 -20.20
CA ILE A 191 10.37 -5.69 -20.81
C ILE A 191 11.37 -6.40 -19.90
N MET A 192 11.22 -6.28 -18.57
CA MET A 192 12.11 -6.87 -17.59
C MET A 192 11.33 -7.27 -16.33
N VAL A 193 11.84 -8.29 -15.61
CA VAL A 193 11.25 -8.75 -14.33
C VAL A 193 12.34 -8.88 -13.27
N GLN A 194 12.11 -8.31 -12.10
CA GLN A 194 13.04 -8.36 -10.97
C GLN A 194 12.92 -9.68 -10.20
N CYS A 195 14.06 -10.19 -9.75
CA CYS A 195 14.17 -11.32 -8.82
C CYS A 195 14.47 -10.78 -7.42
N GLU A 196 13.62 -11.05 -6.45
CA GLU A 196 13.76 -10.58 -5.07
C GLU A 196 13.88 -9.04 -4.97
N ASN A 197 14.30 -8.49 -3.87
CA ASN A 197 14.63 -7.06 -3.73
C ASN A 197 15.61 -6.85 -2.58
N GLU A 198 16.69 -6.11 -2.84
CA GLU A 198 17.72 -5.76 -1.84
C GLU A 198 18.15 -6.96 -0.98
N PHE A 199 18.27 -8.11 -1.62
CA PHE A 199 18.58 -9.34 -0.90
C PHE A 199 19.98 -9.31 -0.28
N GLY A 200 20.92 -8.63 -0.93
CA GLY A 200 22.27 -8.41 -0.40
C GLY A 200 22.28 -7.65 0.93
N SER A 201 21.35 -6.71 1.13
CA SER A 201 21.18 -6.04 2.41
C SER A 201 20.74 -7.00 3.52
N TYR A 202 19.77 -7.86 3.22
CA TYR A 202 19.34 -8.91 4.16
C TYR A 202 20.48 -9.88 4.50
N VAL A 203 21.22 -10.35 3.49
CA VAL A 203 22.40 -11.22 3.66
C VAL A 203 23.44 -10.57 4.59
N SER A 204 23.71 -9.29 4.41
CA SER A 204 24.70 -8.55 5.24
C SER A 204 24.31 -8.48 6.71
N GLN A 205 23.01 -8.57 7.02
CA GLN A 205 22.45 -8.51 8.37
C GLN A 205 22.21 -9.90 8.98
N ARG A 206 22.19 -10.97 8.18
CA ARG A 206 21.94 -12.34 8.60
C ARG A 206 23.16 -13.23 8.39
N LYS A 207 24.28 -12.81 8.99
CA LYS A 207 25.56 -13.54 8.97
C LYS A 207 25.53 -14.85 9.74
N ASP A 208 24.48 -15.11 10.50
CA ASP A 208 24.15 -16.38 11.14
C ASP A 208 23.76 -17.47 10.14
N ILE A 209 23.40 -17.09 8.90
CA ILE A 209 23.05 -18.00 7.81
C ILE A 209 24.23 -18.07 6.81
N PRO A 210 24.66 -19.26 6.38
CA PRO A 210 25.74 -19.41 5.40
C PRO A 210 25.42 -18.70 4.08
N LEU A 211 26.42 -18.02 3.49
CA LEU A 211 26.28 -17.30 2.22
C LEU A 211 25.75 -18.21 1.09
N GLU A 212 26.17 -19.46 1.05
CA GLU A 212 25.72 -20.43 0.04
C GLU A 212 24.23 -20.78 0.16
N GLU A 213 23.68 -20.79 1.38
CA GLU A 213 22.23 -20.98 1.60
C GLU A 213 21.44 -19.74 1.06
N HIS A 214 21.95 -18.54 1.33
CA HIS A 214 21.37 -17.31 0.77
C HIS A 214 21.38 -17.31 -0.77
N ARG A 215 22.52 -17.69 -1.38
CA ARG A 215 22.65 -17.81 -2.83
C ARG A 215 21.73 -18.85 -3.42
N ALA A 216 21.56 -20.01 -2.74
CA ALA A 216 20.65 -21.06 -3.16
C ALA A 216 19.20 -20.57 -3.16
N TYR A 217 18.79 -19.85 -2.12
CA TYR A 217 17.46 -19.22 -2.07
C TYR A 217 17.24 -18.25 -3.24
N ASN A 218 18.14 -17.28 -3.45
CA ASN A 218 18.01 -16.28 -4.51
C ASN A 218 17.94 -16.91 -5.91
N ALA A 219 18.76 -17.94 -6.15
CA ALA A 219 18.72 -18.73 -7.38
C ALA A 219 17.38 -19.46 -7.57
N LYS A 220 16.77 -19.97 -6.50
CA LYS A 220 15.45 -20.63 -6.55
C LYS A 220 14.33 -19.67 -6.85
N ILE A 221 14.35 -18.43 -6.30
CA ILE A 221 13.37 -17.39 -6.67
C ILE A 221 13.48 -17.05 -8.14
N LYS A 222 14.70 -16.84 -8.67
CA LYS A 222 14.91 -16.65 -10.10
C LYS A 222 14.37 -17.79 -10.93
N GLN A 223 14.62 -19.05 -10.50
CA GLN A 223 14.14 -20.24 -11.21
C GLN A 223 12.60 -20.33 -11.19
N GLN A 224 11.95 -20.00 -10.06
CA GLN A 224 10.48 -19.98 -9.98
C GLN A 224 9.85 -18.99 -10.98
N LEU A 225 10.47 -17.80 -11.17
CA LEU A 225 10.02 -16.83 -12.19
C LEU A 225 10.14 -17.40 -13.61
N ALA A 226 11.28 -18.03 -13.92
CA ALA A 226 11.49 -18.65 -15.23
C ALA A 226 10.55 -19.85 -15.47
N ASP A 227 10.37 -20.71 -14.48
CA ASP A 227 9.48 -21.89 -14.54
C ASP A 227 8.01 -21.48 -14.71
N ALA A 228 7.58 -20.38 -14.10
CA ALA A 228 6.24 -19.82 -14.31
C ALA A 228 6.02 -19.34 -15.73
N GLY A 229 7.10 -19.01 -16.49
CA GLY A 229 7.03 -18.59 -17.88
C GLY A 229 7.44 -17.14 -18.16
N PHE A 230 8.02 -16.42 -17.18
CA PHE A 230 8.64 -15.13 -17.44
C PHE A 230 9.90 -15.33 -18.30
N ASN A 231 9.88 -14.82 -19.53
CA ASN A 231 10.92 -15.05 -20.56
C ASN A 231 11.58 -13.76 -21.07
N VAL A 232 11.27 -12.62 -20.45
CA VAL A 232 12.01 -11.37 -20.63
C VAL A 232 13.25 -11.36 -19.74
N PRO A 233 14.25 -10.48 -19.96
CA PRO A 233 15.42 -10.39 -19.09
C PRO A 233 15.07 -10.25 -17.61
N LEU A 234 15.73 -11.06 -16.78
CA LEU A 234 15.61 -10.99 -15.32
C LEU A 234 16.74 -10.13 -14.75
N PHE A 235 16.50 -9.45 -13.64
CA PHE A 235 17.49 -8.61 -12.98
C PHE A 235 17.36 -8.68 -11.44
N THR A 236 18.43 -8.29 -10.72
CA THR A 236 18.45 -8.06 -9.29
C THR A 236 18.72 -6.59 -8.98
N SER A 237 18.35 -6.12 -7.80
CA SER A 237 18.41 -4.72 -7.40
C SER A 237 18.94 -4.63 -5.97
N ASP A 238 20.17 -4.09 -5.80
CA ASP A 238 20.88 -4.00 -4.52
C ASP A 238 21.80 -2.78 -4.48
N GLY A 239 22.24 -2.35 -3.31
CA GLY A 239 23.41 -1.46 -3.21
C GLY A 239 24.60 -2.10 -3.91
N SER A 240 25.39 -1.33 -4.64
CA SER A 240 26.53 -1.84 -5.43
C SER A 240 27.54 -2.64 -4.58
N TRP A 241 27.70 -2.30 -3.30
CA TRP A 241 28.58 -2.97 -2.33
C TRP A 241 27.98 -4.28 -1.76
N LEU A 242 26.76 -4.66 -2.15
CA LEU A 242 26.02 -5.82 -1.65
C LEU A 242 25.80 -6.90 -2.73
N PHE A 243 26.33 -6.70 -3.93
CA PHE A 243 26.14 -7.63 -5.06
C PHE A 243 26.64 -9.06 -4.76
N GLU A 244 27.60 -9.22 -3.86
CA GLU A 244 28.08 -10.55 -3.48
C GLU A 244 26.95 -11.44 -2.92
N GLY A 245 26.07 -10.88 -2.11
CA GLY A 245 24.91 -11.58 -1.54
C GLY A 245 23.63 -11.43 -2.35
N GLY A 246 23.48 -10.33 -3.06
CA GLY A 246 22.23 -9.95 -3.73
C GLY A 246 22.12 -10.37 -5.20
N SER A 247 23.22 -10.49 -5.91
CA SER A 247 23.19 -10.90 -7.32
C SER A 247 22.95 -12.40 -7.48
N THR A 248 22.39 -12.80 -8.61
CA THR A 248 22.25 -14.23 -9.00
C THR A 248 22.62 -14.43 -10.45
N LYS A 249 23.31 -15.54 -10.75
CA LYS A 249 23.77 -15.86 -12.10
C LYS A 249 22.60 -15.92 -13.10
N GLY A 250 22.78 -15.25 -14.24
CA GLY A 250 21.76 -15.19 -15.30
C GLY A 250 20.65 -14.16 -15.06
N ALA A 251 20.83 -13.27 -14.07
CA ALA A 251 20.08 -12.02 -13.93
C ALA A 251 21.05 -10.84 -14.02
N LEU A 252 20.60 -9.71 -14.59
CA LEU A 252 21.39 -8.48 -14.65
C LEU A 252 21.47 -7.87 -13.24
N PRO A 253 22.64 -7.68 -12.63
CA PRO A 253 22.74 -6.92 -11.39
C PRO A 253 22.56 -5.43 -11.70
N THR A 254 21.66 -4.76 -10.98
CA THR A 254 21.43 -3.32 -11.06
C THR A 254 21.62 -2.69 -9.68
N ALA A 255 22.08 -1.44 -9.66
CA ALA A 255 22.44 -0.77 -8.41
C ALA A 255 21.30 0.06 -7.83
N ASN A 256 21.27 0.20 -6.50
CA ASN A 256 20.41 1.12 -5.76
C ASN A 256 21.28 2.22 -5.15
N GLY A 257 20.89 3.49 -5.35
CA GLY A 257 21.55 4.65 -4.77
C GLY A 257 22.99 4.92 -5.24
N GLU A 258 23.48 4.25 -6.30
CA GLU A 258 24.85 4.39 -6.77
C GLU A 258 25.02 5.64 -7.65
N SER A 259 25.86 6.54 -7.21
CA SER A 259 26.16 7.81 -7.91
C SER A 259 27.52 7.82 -8.63
N ASP A 260 28.42 6.92 -8.27
CA ASP A 260 29.74 6.77 -8.88
C ASP A 260 29.66 5.85 -10.11
N ILE A 261 29.81 6.44 -11.29
CA ILE A 261 29.72 5.74 -12.56
C ILE A 261 30.80 4.67 -12.74
N GLU A 262 32.03 4.95 -12.33
CA GLU A 262 33.15 4.01 -12.48
C GLU A 262 32.99 2.83 -11.51
N ASN A 263 32.52 3.09 -10.28
CA ASN A 263 32.21 2.03 -9.34
C ASN A 263 31.04 1.16 -9.86
N LEU A 264 29.97 1.79 -10.38
CA LEU A 264 28.84 1.07 -11.01
C LEU A 264 29.32 0.12 -12.11
N LYS A 265 30.11 0.64 -13.07
CA LYS A 265 30.66 -0.17 -14.17
C LYS A 265 31.52 -1.32 -13.66
N LYS A 266 32.39 -1.04 -12.71
CA LYS A 266 33.29 -2.03 -12.11
C LYS A 266 32.52 -3.20 -11.48
N VAL A 267 31.54 -2.90 -10.63
CA VAL A 267 30.82 -3.94 -9.89
C VAL A 267 29.83 -4.71 -10.77
N VAL A 268 29.14 -4.02 -11.69
CA VAL A 268 28.29 -4.73 -12.68
C VAL A 268 29.12 -5.68 -13.52
N ASN A 269 30.27 -5.25 -14.04
CA ASN A 269 31.16 -6.10 -14.84
C ASN A 269 31.76 -7.28 -14.05
N GLN A 270 31.91 -7.16 -12.74
CA GLN A 270 32.35 -8.26 -11.88
C GLN A 270 31.31 -9.38 -11.74
N TYR A 271 30.03 -9.05 -11.73
CA TYR A 271 28.93 -9.97 -11.44
C TYR A 271 28.08 -10.31 -12.67
N HIS A 272 28.33 -9.69 -13.84
CA HIS A 272 27.58 -9.90 -15.08
C HIS A 272 28.50 -10.05 -16.31
N ASP A 273 29.10 -11.18 -16.50
CA ASP A 273 29.88 -11.61 -17.68
C ASP A 273 30.80 -10.51 -18.30
N GLY A 274 31.25 -9.56 -17.49
CA GLY A 274 32.25 -8.53 -17.84
C GLY A 274 31.79 -7.38 -18.72
N LYS A 275 30.49 -7.20 -18.97
CA LYS A 275 29.95 -6.09 -19.77
C LYS A 275 28.57 -5.68 -19.31
N GLY A 276 28.28 -4.37 -19.28
CA GLY A 276 26.95 -3.84 -18.98
C GLY A 276 25.79 -4.60 -19.63
N PRO A 277 24.62 -4.05 -19.73
CA PRO A 277 24.23 -2.64 -19.56
C PRO A 277 24.30 -2.17 -18.11
N TYR A 278 24.46 -0.87 -17.94
CA TYR A 278 24.54 -0.24 -16.62
C TYR A 278 23.20 0.41 -16.29
N MET A 279 22.66 0.08 -15.09
CA MET A 279 21.38 0.62 -14.63
C MET A 279 21.40 0.86 -13.13
N VAL A 280 20.89 2.02 -12.73
CA VAL A 280 20.54 2.34 -11.35
C VAL A 280 19.03 2.11 -11.21
N ALA A 281 18.65 0.98 -10.58
CA ALA A 281 17.25 0.56 -10.48
C ALA A 281 16.48 1.30 -9.38
N GLU A 282 17.20 1.93 -8.43
CA GLU A 282 16.60 2.86 -7.49
C GLU A 282 17.50 4.10 -7.37
N PHE A 283 17.03 5.16 -8.02
CA PHE A 283 17.63 6.49 -7.95
C PHE A 283 16.68 7.42 -7.19
N TYR A 284 17.10 7.89 -6.03
CA TYR A 284 16.26 8.53 -5.02
C TYR A 284 16.16 10.04 -5.19
N PRO A 285 15.06 10.59 -5.79
CA PRO A 285 14.84 12.03 -5.87
C PRO A 285 14.33 12.65 -4.57
N GLY A 286 13.88 11.84 -3.63
CA GLY A 286 13.41 12.15 -2.28
C GLY A 286 13.69 11.00 -1.34
N TRP A 287 12.95 10.92 -0.22
CA TRP A 287 13.10 9.85 0.76
C TRP A 287 11.80 9.57 1.49
N LEU A 288 11.73 8.39 2.11
CA LEU A 288 10.62 7.95 2.95
C LEU A 288 10.45 8.82 4.21
N MET A 289 9.27 8.74 4.82
CA MET A 289 8.89 9.51 6.01
C MET A 289 8.32 8.63 7.10
N HIS A 290 8.67 8.94 8.36
CA HIS A 290 8.12 8.29 9.54
C HIS A 290 7.30 9.25 10.39
N TRP A 291 6.34 8.72 11.16
CA TRP A 291 5.67 9.49 12.21
C TRP A 291 6.66 9.96 13.27
N ALA A 292 6.47 11.18 13.75
CA ALA A 292 7.32 11.86 14.74
C ALA A 292 8.77 12.15 14.26
N GLU A 293 8.99 12.19 12.95
CA GLU A 293 10.28 12.53 12.33
C GLU A 293 10.13 13.65 11.29
N PRO A 294 11.20 14.46 11.06
CA PRO A 294 11.16 15.49 10.02
C PRO A 294 10.90 14.93 8.63
N PHE A 295 10.25 15.72 7.78
CA PHE A 295 10.08 15.39 6.37
C PHE A 295 11.41 15.61 5.61
N PRO A 296 12.03 14.56 5.03
CA PRO A 296 13.24 14.71 4.24
C PRO A 296 12.98 15.47 2.93
N GLN A 297 13.89 16.36 2.56
CA GLN A 297 13.83 17.08 1.28
C GLN A 297 15.17 17.03 0.56
N ILE A 298 15.16 16.72 -0.73
CA ILE A 298 16.33 16.68 -1.59
C ILE A 298 16.23 17.78 -2.66
N SER A 299 17.32 18.50 -2.91
CA SER A 299 17.28 19.62 -3.84
C SER A 299 17.04 19.16 -5.30
N ALA A 300 16.18 19.87 -6.01
CA ALA A 300 15.91 19.61 -7.42
C ALA A 300 17.19 19.70 -8.29
N SER A 301 18.11 20.60 -7.94
CA SER A 301 19.37 20.79 -8.69
C SER A 301 20.32 19.61 -8.55
N SER A 302 20.46 19.01 -7.34
CA SER A 302 21.33 17.86 -7.15
C SER A 302 20.86 16.64 -7.95
N ILE A 303 19.54 16.38 -7.95
CA ILE A 303 18.96 15.27 -8.73
C ILE A 303 19.08 15.52 -10.24
N ALA A 304 18.88 16.75 -10.69
CA ALA A 304 19.06 17.12 -12.09
C ALA A 304 20.51 16.92 -12.56
N GLN A 305 21.49 17.29 -11.75
CA GLN A 305 22.93 17.07 -12.03
C GLN A 305 23.26 15.59 -12.12
N GLN A 306 22.79 14.79 -11.18
CA GLN A 306 23.01 13.33 -11.19
C GLN A 306 22.32 12.66 -12.39
N THR A 307 21.10 13.09 -12.73
CA THR A 307 20.38 12.64 -13.93
C THR A 307 21.20 12.93 -15.19
N GLU A 308 21.74 14.14 -15.31
CA GLU A 308 22.56 14.52 -16.46
C GLU A 308 23.84 13.68 -16.54
N LEU A 309 24.44 13.34 -15.40
CA LEU A 309 25.63 12.47 -15.34
C LEU A 309 25.31 11.06 -15.86
N TYR A 310 24.19 10.47 -15.46
CA TYR A 310 23.76 9.16 -15.99
C TYR A 310 23.53 9.21 -17.50
N LEU A 311 22.80 10.22 -17.99
CA LEU A 311 22.51 10.37 -19.42
C LEU A 311 23.79 10.55 -20.25
N LYS A 312 24.81 11.28 -19.77
CA LYS A 312 26.10 11.45 -20.43
C LYS A 312 26.93 10.15 -20.52
N ASN A 313 26.71 9.22 -19.60
CA ASN A 313 27.48 7.98 -19.48
C ASN A 313 26.74 6.74 -19.95
N ASP A 314 25.58 6.91 -20.63
CA ASP A 314 24.71 5.82 -21.09
C ASP A 314 24.29 4.86 -19.95
N VAL A 315 24.00 5.43 -18.77
CA VAL A 315 23.47 4.70 -17.62
C VAL A 315 21.94 4.83 -17.61
N SER A 316 21.27 3.72 -17.71
CA SER A 316 19.81 3.64 -17.51
C SER A 316 19.47 3.84 -16.03
N PHE A 317 18.28 4.38 -15.74
CA PHE A 317 17.88 4.63 -14.36
C PHE A 317 16.37 4.48 -14.16
N ASN A 318 15.99 4.31 -12.87
CA ASN A 318 14.62 4.32 -12.41
C ASN A 318 14.49 5.24 -11.19
N TYR A 319 13.78 6.36 -11.33
CA TYR A 319 13.52 7.24 -10.19
C TYR A 319 12.65 6.52 -9.14
N TYR A 320 13.18 6.29 -7.98
CA TYR A 320 12.45 5.74 -6.84
C TYR A 320 12.23 6.83 -5.78
N MET A 321 11.11 7.47 -5.68
CA MET A 321 9.87 7.39 -6.46
C MET A 321 9.81 8.53 -7.47
N VAL A 322 9.25 8.29 -8.64
CA VAL A 322 8.83 9.40 -9.52
C VAL A 322 7.49 9.97 -9.05
N HIS A 323 6.64 9.13 -8.50
CA HIS A 323 5.36 9.45 -7.85
C HIS A 323 5.09 8.43 -6.75
N GLY A 324 5.08 8.88 -5.52
CA GLY A 324 4.90 7.99 -4.39
C GLY A 324 3.44 7.56 -4.19
N GLY A 325 2.51 8.50 -4.20
CA GLY A 325 1.09 8.25 -3.91
C GLY A 325 0.79 8.15 -2.42
N THR A 326 -0.20 7.34 -2.05
CA THR A 326 -0.74 7.26 -0.70
C THR A 326 -0.80 5.80 -0.21
N ASN A 327 -0.37 5.57 1.02
CA ASN A 327 -0.54 4.30 1.73
C ASN A 327 -1.97 4.22 2.31
N PHE A 328 -2.96 3.98 1.45
CA PHE A 328 -4.35 3.90 1.87
C PHE A 328 -4.59 2.75 2.87
N GLY A 329 -5.52 2.96 3.77
CA GLY A 329 -5.92 1.97 4.77
C GLY A 329 -4.80 1.63 5.76
N PHE A 330 -4.40 0.36 5.78
CA PHE A 330 -3.35 -0.17 6.65
C PHE A 330 -2.11 -0.64 5.86
N THR A 331 -1.88 -0.09 4.67
CA THR A 331 -0.81 -0.54 3.79
C THR A 331 0.56 0.05 4.14
N ALA A 332 0.62 1.12 4.94
CA ALA A 332 1.88 1.63 5.48
C ALA A 332 2.54 0.59 6.38
N GLY A 333 3.82 0.34 6.13
CA GLY A 333 4.68 -0.51 6.95
C GLY A 333 5.36 0.26 8.09
N ALA A 334 6.53 -0.25 8.47
CA ALA A 334 7.40 0.39 9.44
C ALA A 334 8.85 0.00 9.20
N ASN A 335 9.78 0.87 9.60
CA ASN A 335 11.20 0.52 9.69
C ASN A 335 11.58 0.14 11.11
N TYR A 336 12.78 -0.40 11.28
CA TYR A 336 13.36 -0.73 12.57
C TYR A 336 14.61 0.14 12.82
N ASP A 337 14.68 0.72 13.99
CA ASP A 337 15.88 1.36 14.52
C ASP A 337 16.06 0.96 15.99
N LYS A 338 17.30 0.71 16.40
CA LYS A 338 17.60 0.29 17.80
C LYS A 338 17.19 1.31 18.86
N LYS A 339 17.12 2.60 18.51
CA LYS A 339 16.74 3.65 19.45
C LYS A 339 15.23 3.82 19.58
N ARG A 340 14.49 3.42 18.56
CA ARG A 340 13.03 3.57 18.49
C ARG A 340 12.28 2.25 18.53
N ASP A 341 12.93 1.11 18.24
CA ASP A 341 12.35 -0.23 18.05
C ASP A 341 11.38 -0.33 16.86
N ILE A 342 10.57 0.69 16.61
CA ILE A 342 9.73 0.80 15.42
C ILE A 342 9.65 2.26 14.94
N GLN A 343 9.71 2.46 13.63
CA GLN A 343 9.50 3.74 12.95
C GLN A 343 8.34 3.55 11.96
N PRO A 344 7.09 3.79 12.36
CA PRO A 344 5.93 3.61 11.49
C PRO A 344 5.93 4.62 10.35
N ASP A 345 5.67 4.14 9.11
CA ASP A 345 5.59 4.95 7.92
C ASP A 345 4.28 5.76 7.88
N LEU A 346 4.31 6.92 7.21
CA LEU A 346 3.15 7.79 7.07
C LEU A 346 2.09 7.21 6.13
N THR A 347 0.88 7.75 6.23
CA THR A 347 -0.17 7.55 5.23
C THR A 347 0.22 8.18 3.90
N SER A 348 0.72 9.41 3.89
CA SER A 348 1.31 9.99 2.68
C SER A 348 2.60 9.27 2.31
N TYR A 349 2.69 8.85 1.06
CA TYR A 349 3.94 8.37 0.48
C TYR A 349 4.45 9.37 -0.58
N ASP A 350 4.29 10.66 -0.31
CA ASP A 350 4.72 11.75 -1.22
C ASP A 350 6.18 11.61 -1.63
N TYR A 351 7.04 11.18 -0.70
CA TYR A 351 8.45 10.86 -0.94
C TYR A 351 9.31 12.07 -1.36
N ASP A 352 8.77 13.29 -1.30
CA ASP A 352 9.37 14.48 -1.94
C ASP A 352 9.66 14.23 -3.45
N ALA A 353 8.76 13.48 -4.11
CA ALA A 353 8.91 13.00 -5.48
C ALA A 353 8.72 14.12 -6.52
N PRO A 354 9.20 13.92 -7.76
CA PRO A 354 8.95 14.85 -8.87
C PRO A 354 7.47 15.10 -9.16
N ILE A 355 6.63 14.08 -8.99
CA ILE A 355 5.16 14.18 -9.07
C ILE A 355 4.65 14.00 -7.65
N SER A 356 4.01 15.04 -7.08
CA SER A 356 3.50 15.01 -5.71
C SER A 356 2.43 13.95 -5.48
N GLU A 357 2.07 13.67 -4.22
CA GLU A 357 1.02 12.71 -3.83
C GLU A 357 -0.28 12.90 -4.61
N ALA A 358 -0.74 14.14 -4.80
CA ALA A 358 -1.94 14.44 -5.58
C ALA A 358 -1.71 14.50 -7.11
N GLY A 359 -0.51 14.20 -7.60
CA GLY A 359 -0.17 14.22 -9.02
C GLY A 359 0.09 15.61 -9.59
N TRP A 360 0.68 16.49 -8.80
CA TRP A 360 1.05 17.82 -9.25
C TRP A 360 2.51 17.88 -9.70
N VAL A 361 2.79 18.77 -10.64
CA VAL A 361 4.15 19.13 -11.03
C VAL A 361 4.84 19.84 -9.85
N THR A 362 6.07 19.40 -9.56
CA THR A 362 6.94 20.01 -8.54
C THR A 362 8.14 20.68 -9.21
N PRO A 363 8.93 21.51 -8.49
CA PRO A 363 10.18 22.06 -9.03
C PRO A 363 11.17 20.97 -9.50
N LYS A 364 11.15 19.78 -8.90
CA LYS A 364 11.95 18.65 -9.36
C LYS A 364 11.48 18.14 -10.72
N TYR A 365 10.18 18.03 -10.93
CA TYR A 365 9.61 17.63 -12.21
C TYR A 365 10.12 18.51 -13.34
N ASP A 366 10.04 19.82 -13.20
CA ASP A 366 10.47 20.78 -14.22
C ASP A 366 11.99 20.69 -14.47
N SER A 367 12.78 20.57 -13.40
CA SER A 367 14.23 20.45 -13.50
C SER A 367 14.65 19.20 -14.23
N LEU A 368 14.04 18.06 -13.90
CA LEU A 368 14.33 16.76 -14.53
C LEU A 368 13.86 16.71 -15.98
N ARG A 369 12.65 17.22 -16.28
CA ARG A 369 12.13 17.36 -17.63
C ARG A 369 13.11 18.17 -18.51
N ASN A 370 13.59 19.30 -18.00
CA ASN A 370 14.52 20.17 -18.74
C ASN A 370 15.86 19.49 -19.04
N VAL A 371 16.37 18.65 -18.15
CA VAL A 371 17.58 17.85 -18.39
C VAL A 371 17.29 16.75 -19.40
N ILE A 372 16.28 15.92 -19.19
CA ILE A 372 15.97 14.77 -20.04
C ILE A 372 15.74 15.20 -21.50
N LYS A 373 15.00 16.31 -21.73
CA LYS A 373 14.72 16.84 -23.07
C LYS A 373 15.99 17.13 -23.91
N LYS A 374 17.14 17.37 -23.29
CA LYS A 374 18.40 17.61 -24.03
C LYS A 374 18.98 16.34 -24.64
N TYR A 375 18.65 15.16 -24.09
CA TYR A 375 19.28 13.88 -24.44
C TYR A 375 18.36 12.95 -25.22
N VAL A 376 17.05 13.07 -25.09
CA VAL A 376 16.11 12.21 -25.81
C VAL A 376 15.85 12.69 -27.23
N LYS A 377 15.71 11.74 -28.18
CA LYS A 377 15.46 12.04 -29.60
C LYS A 377 13.99 12.09 -29.99
N TYR A 378 13.08 11.74 -29.06
CA TYR A 378 11.64 11.81 -29.25
C TYR A 378 11.07 13.12 -28.68
N LYS A 379 9.91 13.50 -29.21
CA LYS A 379 9.18 14.66 -28.68
C LYS A 379 8.62 14.35 -27.31
N VAL A 380 9.04 15.09 -26.29
CA VAL A 380 8.47 15.03 -24.95
C VAL A 380 7.16 15.80 -24.92
N PRO A 381 6.01 15.17 -24.62
CA PRO A 381 4.72 15.86 -24.58
C PRO A 381 4.64 16.83 -23.38
N GLU A 382 3.63 17.68 -23.35
CA GLU A 382 3.32 18.46 -22.16
C GLU A 382 2.66 17.56 -21.09
N ALA A 383 2.79 17.96 -19.82
CA ALA A 383 2.09 17.32 -18.74
C ALA A 383 0.57 17.48 -18.91
N PRO A 384 -0.24 16.49 -18.55
CA PRO A 384 -1.70 16.65 -18.54
C PRO A 384 -2.13 17.75 -17.57
N ALA A 385 -3.35 18.29 -17.77
CA ALA A 385 -3.90 19.29 -16.88
C ALA A 385 -4.04 18.73 -15.46
N ARG A 386 -3.79 19.59 -14.47
CA ARG A 386 -3.98 19.28 -13.05
C ARG A 386 -5.44 18.88 -12.80
N ILE A 387 -5.65 17.84 -11.99
CA ILE A 387 -6.98 17.44 -11.51
C ILE A 387 -7.54 18.56 -10.64
N GLU A 388 -8.83 18.83 -10.78
CA GLU A 388 -9.52 19.85 -10.00
C GLU A 388 -9.40 19.59 -8.50
N VAL A 389 -9.21 20.66 -7.74
CA VAL A 389 -9.09 20.62 -6.29
C VAL A 389 -10.23 21.42 -5.67
N ILE A 390 -10.85 20.88 -4.64
CA ILE A 390 -11.93 21.52 -3.89
C ILE A 390 -11.55 21.66 -2.42
N ASP A 391 -12.25 22.53 -1.71
CA ASP A 391 -12.23 22.61 -0.25
C ASP A 391 -13.66 22.53 0.30
N ILE A 392 -13.78 21.96 1.49
CA ILE A 392 -15.04 21.79 2.21
C ILE A 392 -14.82 22.43 3.57
N PRO A 393 -15.35 23.65 3.80
CA PRO A 393 -14.98 24.47 4.97
C PRO A 393 -15.47 23.90 6.28
N SER A 394 -16.53 23.10 6.29
CA SER A 394 -17.04 22.44 7.49
C SER A 394 -17.85 21.19 7.13
N ILE A 395 -17.50 20.10 7.74
CA ILE A 395 -18.25 18.84 7.74
C ILE A 395 -18.64 18.56 9.19
N LYS A 396 -19.93 18.69 9.49
CA LYS A 396 -20.44 18.44 10.83
C LYS A 396 -20.52 16.95 11.11
N LEU A 397 -20.01 16.56 12.28
CA LEU A 397 -20.09 15.18 12.77
C LEU A 397 -21.39 15.06 13.57
N ASN A 398 -22.38 14.44 12.99
CA ASN A 398 -23.74 14.40 13.53
C ASN A 398 -23.92 13.32 14.59
N LYS A 399 -23.09 12.27 14.56
CA LYS A 399 -23.18 11.12 15.47
C LYS A 399 -21.83 10.81 16.08
N VAL A 400 -21.85 10.27 17.28
CA VAL A 400 -20.69 9.70 17.98
C VAL A 400 -21.07 8.42 18.68
N ALA A 401 -20.18 7.43 18.67
CA ALA A 401 -20.39 6.14 19.32
C ALA A 401 -19.22 5.77 20.24
N ASP A 402 -19.57 5.12 21.37
CA ASP A 402 -18.60 4.54 22.29
C ASP A 402 -18.08 3.20 21.75
N LEU A 403 -16.78 3.13 21.48
CA LEU A 403 -16.16 1.91 20.96
C LEU A 403 -15.96 0.85 22.03
N LEU A 404 -15.52 1.20 23.25
CA LEU A 404 -15.24 0.22 24.30
C LEU A 404 -16.51 -0.51 24.71
N GLY A 405 -17.57 0.25 25.06
CA GLY A 405 -18.85 -0.34 25.42
C GLY A 405 -19.44 -1.22 24.31
N TYR A 406 -19.30 -0.83 23.05
CA TYR A 406 -19.73 -1.65 21.92
C TYR A 406 -18.87 -2.91 21.75
N ALA A 407 -17.54 -2.80 21.79
CA ALA A 407 -16.62 -3.92 21.59
C ALA A 407 -16.88 -5.04 22.60
N GLU A 408 -17.09 -4.72 23.86
CA GLU A 408 -17.35 -5.70 24.94
C GLU A 408 -18.67 -6.46 24.78
N THR A 409 -19.60 -6.00 23.94
CA THR A 409 -20.81 -6.76 23.59
C THR A 409 -20.60 -7.78 22.49
N GLN A 410 -19.44 -7.74 21.81
CA GLN A 410 -19.10 -8.71 20.78
C GLN A 410 -18.59 -10.01 21.42
N LYS A 411 -18.61 -11.10 20.65
CA LYS A 411 -18.06 -12.38 21.13
C LYS A 411 -16.54 -12.31 21.21
N PRO A 412 -15.92 -12.41 22.41
CA PRO A 412 -14.47 -12.43 22.51
C PRO A 412 -13.86 -13.76 22.12
N VAL A 413 -12.57 -13.75 21.87
CA VAL A 413 -11.71 -14.92 22.00
C VAL A 413 -11.14 -14.91 23.41
N THR A 414 -11.27 -16.02 24.15
CA THR A 414 -10.84 -16.09 25.55
C THR A 414 -9.65 -17.04 25.67
N ALA A 415 -8.59 -16.63 26.38
CA ALA A 415 -7.43 -17.43 26.68
C ALA A 415 -6.79 -17.06 28.02
N ALA A 416 -5.91 -17.93 28.54
CA ALA A 416 -5.21 -17.69 29.80
C ALA A 416 -4.16 -16.58 29.70
N GLN A 417 -3.70 -16.26 28.50
CA GLN A 417 -2.74 -15.22 28.17
C GLN A 417 -3.26 -14.42 26.97
N PRO A 418 -2.84 -13.16 26.79
CA PRO A 418 -3.07 -12.42 25.55
C PRO A 418 -2.56 -13.19 24.33
N MET A 419 -3.32 -13.15 23.23
CA MET A 419 -2.96 -13.74 21.96
C MET A 419 -2.53 -12.62 20.99
N THR A 420 -1.61 -12.94 20.06
CA THR A 420 -1.21 -12.01 19.00
C THR A 420 -2.33 -11.81 17.98
N PHE A 421 -2.22 -10.77 17.16
CA PHE A 421 -3.17 -10.53 16.07
C PHE A 421 -3.24 -11.73 15.13
N GLU A 422 -2.09 -12.32 14.81
CA GLU A 422 -1.98 -13.48 13.92
C GLU A 422 -2.70 -14.70 14.50
N GLN A 423 -2.50 -14.98 15.79
CA GLN A 423 -3.20 -16.07 16.49
C GLN A 423 -4.72 -15.85 16.56
N LEU A 424 -5.16 -14.58 16.60
CA LEU A 424 -6.58 -14.20 16.52
C LEU A 424 -7.14 -14.27 15.09
N GLY A 425 -6.29 -14.54 14.09
CA GLY A 425 -6.69 -14.52 12.69
C GLY A 425 -7.05 -13.12 12.20
N GLN A 426 -6.31 -12.11 12.64
CA GLN A 426 -6.47 -10.70 12.24
C GLN A 426 -5.12 -10.12 11.80
N GLY A 427 -5.07 -9.50 10.61
CA GLY A 427 -3.84 -8.89 10.10
C GLY A 427 -3.63 -7.47 10.55
N TYR A 428 -4.68 -6.67 10.60
CA TYR A 428 -4.62 -5.21 10.71
C TYR A 428 -5.59 -4.65 11.75
N GLY A 429 -5.50 -3.34 12.00
CA GLY A 429 -6.42 -2.61 12.85
C GLY A 429 -6.08 -2.68 14.33
N TYR A 430 -7.06 -3.01 15.14
CA TYR A 430 -6.97 -2.93 16.60
C TYR A 430 -7.47 -4.22 17.27
N VAL A 431 -7.00 -4.49 18.49
CA VAL A 431 -7.53 -5.53 19.38
C VAL A 431 -7.73 -4.91 20.75
N LEU A 432 -8.91 -5.08 21.33
CA LEU A 432 -9.19 -4.72 22.72
C LEU A 432 -8.97 -5.96 23.57
N TYR A 433 -8.00 -5.90 24.48
CA TYR A 433 -7.72 -6.92 25.50
C TYR A 433 -8.36 -6.48 26.81
N THR A 434 -9.16 -7.34 27.44
CA THR A 434 -9.81 -7.02 28.71
C THR A 434 -9.59 -8.10 29.74
N ARG A 435 -9.47 -7.67 30.99
CA ARG A 435 -9.40 -8.57 32.16
C ARG A 435 -10.12 -7.97 33.33
N HIS A 436 -11.05 -8.76 33.93
CA HIS A 436 -11.75 -8.39 35.13
C HIS A 436 -10.98 -8.82 36.40
N PHE A 437 -10.96 -7.96 37.41
CA PHE A 437 -10.31 -8.20 38.71
C PHE A 437 -11.31 -8.17 39.83
N ASN A 438 -11.46 -9.30 40.55
CA ASN A 438 -12.31 -9.43 41.75
C ASN A 438 -11.62 -8.99 43.05
N GLN A 439 -10.35 -8.57 42.97
CA GLN A 439 -9.55 -8.00 44.05
C GLN A 439 -8.79 -6.81 43.51
N PRO A 440 -8.57 -5.75 44.30
CA PRO A 440 -7.81 -4.62 43.85
C PRO A 440 -6.37 -5.02 43.60
N ILE A 441 -5.76 -4.41 42.55
CA ILE A 441 -4.35 -4.56 42.23
C ILE A 441 -3.77 -3.19 41.82
N SER A 442 -2.60 -2.89 42.33
CA SER A 442 -1.86 -1.65 41.98
C SER A 442 -0.38 -1.90 41.82
N GLY A 443 0.27 -1.03 41.09
CA GLY A 443 1.70 -1.07 40.83
C GLY A 443 2.03 -0.80 39.35
N THR A 444 3.28 -1.00 38.99
CA THR A 444 3.73 -0.78 37.61
C THR A 444 3.19 -1.90 36.70
N LEU A 445 2.35 -1.52 35.73
CA LEU A 445 1.97 -2.35 34.60
C LEU A 445 3.14 -2.38 33.61
N GLU A 446 3.57 -3.57 33.18
CA GLU A 446 4.62 -3.72 32.19
C GLU A 446 4.12 -4.64 31.05
N ILE A 447 4.28 -4.17 29.80
CA ILE A 447 3.96 -4.90 28.57
C ILE A 447 5.20 -4.84 27.64
N ASN A 448 6.24 -5.55 28.01
CA ASN A 448 7.54 -5.53 27.28
C ASN A 448 7.41 -6.05 25.83
N GLY A 449 6.39 -6.85 25.54
CA GLY A 449 6.05 -7.32 24.18
C GLY A 449 4.92 -6.55 23.53
N LEU A 450 4.74 -5.28 23.81
CA LEU A 450 3.74 -4.45 23.11
C LEU A 450 4.16 -4.22 21.65
N ARG A 451 3.23 -4.50 20.73
CA ARG A 451 3.38 -4.31 19.28
C ARG A 451 2.08 -3.71 18.69
N ASP A 452 1.83 -2.35 18.62
CA ASP A 452 2.87 -1.33 18.75
C ASP A 452 2.45 -0.19 19.70
N PHE A 453 1.18 0.27 19.64
CA PHE A 453 0.65 1.38 20.44
C PHE A 453 -0.56 0.93 21.26
N ALA A 454 -0.60 1.25 22.53
CA ALA A 454 -1.71 0.90 23.39
C ALA A 454 -2.24 2.10 24.16
N VAL A 455 -3.57 2.16 24.31
CA VAL A 455 -4.24 3.01 25.30
C VAL A 455 -4.81 2.11 26.39
N VAL A 456 -4.50 2.43 27.62
CA VAL A 456 -4.88 1.67 28.81
C VAL A 456 -6.04 2.35 29.53
N TYR A 457 -7.05 1.58 29.88
CA TYR A 457 -8.25 2.04 30.58
C TYR A 457 -8.52 1.16 31.79
N VAL A 458 -9.20 1.73 32.81
CA VAL A 458 -9.81 1.01 33.93
C VAL A 458 -11.27 1.42 33.98
N ASP A 459 -12.20 0.47 33.83
CA ASP A 459 -13.65 0.70 33.73
C ASP A 459 -14.04 1.81 32.74
N GLY A 460 -13.34 1.85 31.59
CA GLY A 460 -13.56 2.83 30.52
C GLY A 460 -12.86 4.19 30.70
N GLU A 461 -12.26 4.45 31.86
CA GLU A 461 -11.51 5.68 32.13
C GLU A 461 -10.07 5.52 31.68
N LYS A 462 -9.58 6.43 30.83
CA LYS A 462 -8.19 6.42 30.30
C LYS A 462 -7.20 6.63 31.44
N VAL A 463 -6.28 5.68 31.60
CA VAL A 463 -5.18 5.75 32.58
C VAL A 463 -3.89 6.25 31.91
N GLY A 464 -3.61 5.83 30.67
CA GLY A 464 -2.43 6.29 29.95
C GLY A 464 -2.20 5.59 28.62
N GLU A 465 -1.00 5.81 28.08
CA GLU A 465 -0.59 5.31 26.76
C GLU A 465 0.75 4.59 26.89
N LEU A 466 0.90 3.48 26.16
CA LEU A 466 2.17 2.78 25.96
C LEU A 466 2.51 2.81 24.47
N ASN A 467 3.80 2.99 24.13
CA ASN A 467 4.18 3.24 22.75
C ASN A 467 5.55 2.63 22.43
N ARG A 468 5.58 1.67 21.53
CA ARG A 468 6.78 1.01 21.05
C ARG A 468 7.77 1.98 20.39
N ASN A 469 7.30 2.99 19.65
CA ASN A 469 8.14 3.97 18.97
C ASN A 469 8.99 4.83 19.96
N THR A 470 8.49 5.05 21.16
CA THR A 470 9.19 5.74 22.25
C THR A 470 9.76 4.80 23.30
N GLN A 471 9.65 3.48 23.07
CA GLN A 471 10.04 2.43 24.03
C GLN A 471 9.40 2.60 25.43
N THR A 472 8.17 3.11 25.46
CA THR A 472 7.37 3.25 26.68
C THR A 472 6.53 1.99 26.84
N TYR A 473 7.02 1.05 27.63
CA TYR A 473 6.41 -0.27 27.84
C TYR A 473 5.80 -0.46 29.22
N SER A 474 5.90 0.55 30.09
CA SER A 474 5.39 0.48 31.47
C SER A 474 4.75 1.78 31.93
N MET A 475 3.84 1.66 32.90
CA MET A 475 3.18 2.78 33.57
C MET A 475 2.60 2.31 34.91
N ASP A 476 2.44 3.21 35.88
CA ASP A 476 1.75 2.87 37.10
C ASP A 476 0.24 2.86 36.90
N ILE A 477 -0.42 1.83 37.47
CA ILE A 477 -1.87 1.69 37.43
C ILE A 477 -2.43 1.32 38.79
N GLU A 478 -3.71 1.65 38.97
CA GLU A 478 -4.54 1.17 40.06
C GLU A 478 -5.85 0.59 39.47
N VAL A 479 -6.08 -0.69 39.69
CA VAL A 479 -7.34 -1.37 39.32
C VAL A 479 -8.12 -1.66 40.59
N PRO A 480 -9.26 -0.98 40.85
CA PRO A 480 -10.06 -1.15 42.04
C PRO A 480 -10.65 -2.56 42.18
N PHE A 481 -11.26 -2.82 43.33
CA PHE A 481 -12.08 -4.01 43.52
C PHE A 481 -13.24 -4.07 42.52
N ASN A 482 -13.42 -5.24 41.89
CA ASN A 482 -14.50 -5.52 40.92
C ASN A 482 -14.44 -4.59 39.68
N ALA A 483 -13.22 -4.25 39.21
CA ALA A 483 -12.97 -3.40 38.06
C ALA A 483 -12.33 -4.16 36.89
N THR A 484 -12.43 -3.60 35.69
CA THR A 484 -11.90 -4.19 34.44
C THR A 484 -10.75 -3.35 33.88
N LEU A 485 -9.60 -3.98 33.70
CA LEU A 485 -8.50 -3.46 32.94
C LEU A 485 -8.79 -3.69 31.44
N GLN A 486 -8.67 -2.64 30.63
CA GLN A 486 -8.90 -2.66 29.19
C GLN A 486 -7.67 -2.07 28.50
N ILE A 487 -7.14 -2.76 27.49
CA ILE A 487 -5.95 -2.36 26.73
C ILE A 487 -6.29 -2.41 25.25
N LEU A 488 -6.45 -1.24 24.63
CA LEU A 488 -6.71 -1.13 23.20
C LEU A 488 -5.38 -1.03 22.46
N VAL A 489 -4.99 -2.09 21.73
CA VAL A 489 -3.72 -2.17 21.02
C VAL A 489 -3.92 -1.95 19.53
N GLU A 490 -3.09 -1.10 18.94
CA GLU A 490 -3.00 -0.82 17.50
C GLU A 490 -1.79 -1.50 16.88
N ASN A 491 -1.98 -2.11 15.70
CA ASN A 491 -0.92 -2.48 14.78
C ASN A 491 -0.57 -1.26 13.91
N MET A 492 0.61 -0.67 14.12
CA MET A 492 1.07 0.53 13.38
C MET A 492 1.81 0.21 12.07
N GLY A 493 1.77 -1.03 11.61
CA GLY A 493 2.48 -1.54 10.43
C GLY A 493 3.59 -2.52 10.83
N ARG A 494 3.76 -3.60 10.05
CA ARG A 494 4.87 -4.54 10.23
C ARG A 494 6.13 -4.00 9.60
N ILE A 495 7.27 -4.32 10.22
CA ILE A 495 8.58 -3.96 9.70
C ILE A 495 8.72 -4.48 8.27
N ASN A 496 9.14 -3.59 7.37
CA ASN A 496 9.26 -3.86 5.93
C ASN A 496 10.71 -4.09 5.47
N TYR A 497 11.72 -3.76 6.28
CA TYR A 497 13.12 -3.79 5.88
C TYR A 497 14.04 -4.38 6.95
N GLY A 498 15.10 -5.04 6.49
CA GLY A 498 16.17 -5.56 7.34
C GLY A 498 15.85 -6.91 8.00
N SER A 499 16.73 -7.33 8.91
CA SER A 499 16.65 -8.64 9.57
C SER A 499 15.44 -8.79 10.50
N GLN A 500 14.92 -7.69 11.03
CA GLN A 500 13.77 -7.68 11.95
C GLN A 500 12.44 -8.02 11.26
N ILE A 501 12.44 -8.15 9.94
CA ILE A 501 11.25 -8.64 9.22
C ILE A 501 10.81 -10.04 9.67
N THR A 502 11.69 -10.81 10.27
CA THR A 502 11.38 -12.16 10.77
C THR A 502 10.74 -12.19 12.16
N ASP A 503 10.64 -11.03 12.86
CA ASP A 503 10.00 -10.88 14.18
C ASP A 503 8.89 -9.81 14.11
N ASN A 504 7.76 -10.17 13.52
CA ASN A 504 6.74 -9.21 13.09
C ASN A 504 5.30 -9.51 13.58
N ASN A 505 5.16 -10.35 14.59
CA ASN A 505 3.85 -10.55 15.23
C ASN A 505 3.37 -9.27 15.91
N LYS A 506 2.05 -9.03 15.90
CA LYS A 506 1.40 -7.84 16.42
C LYS A 506 0.50 -8.14 17.62
N GLY A 507 0.18 -7.11 18.39
CA GLY A 507 -0.59 -7.20 19.63
C GLY A 507 0.28 -7.26 20.88
N ILE A 508 -0.03 -8.18 21.77
CA ILE A 508 0.75 -8.43 22.99
C ILE A 508 1.43 -9.78 22.82
N ILE A 509 2.77 -9.79 22.69
CA ILE A 509 3.56 -10.97 22.36
C ILE A 509 4.33 -11.56 23.56
N SER A 510 4.18 -10.95 24.74
CA SER A 510 4.78 -11.42 25.99
C SER A 510 3.75 -11.38 27.13
N PRO A 511 4.01 -12.07 28.23
CA PRO A 511 3.16 -11.91 29.44
C PRO A 511 3.06 -10.43 29.89
N ILE A 512 1.90 -10.08 30.43
CA ILE A 512 1.68 -8.80 31.10
C ILE A 512 2.00 -8.98 32.59
N THR A 513 2.72 -8.01 33.18
CA THR A 513 2.98 -8.00 34.62
C THR A 513 2.40 -6.75 35.29
N ILE A 514 1.98 -6.87 36.55
CA ILE A 514 1.65 -5.74 37.44
C ILE A 514 2.42 -5.95 38.75
N ALA A 515 3.15 -4.93 39.20
CA ALA A 515 4.04 -5.01 40.35
C ALA A 515 5.01 -6.22 40.28
N GLY A 516 5.53 -6.51 39.09
CA GLY A 516 6.46 -7.61 38.82
C GLY A 516 5.82 -9.03 38.85
N LYS A 517 4.51 -9.14 38.97
CA LYS A 517 3.79 -10.43 38.96
C LYS A 517 3.07 -10.60 37.63
N GLU A 518 3.25 -11.76 37.01
CA GLU A 518 2.54 -12.12 35.78
C GLU A 518 1.02 -12.24 36.01
N ILE A 519 0.24 -11.60 35.14
CA ILE A 519 -1.21 -11.59 35.20
C ILE A 519 -1.78 -12.72 34.36
N ASN A 520 -1.87 -13.88 34.96
CA ASN A 520 -2.46 -15.08 34.39
C ASN A 520 -3.97 -15.19 34.65
N GLY A 521 -4.69 -15.85 33.76
CA GLY A 521 -6.12 -16.19 33.89
C GLY A 521 -6.93 -15.73 32.68
N GLU A 522 -8.22 -15.49 32.82
CA GLU A 522 -9.10 -15.24 31.70
C GLU A 522 -8.90 -13.84 31.12
N TRP A 523 -8.28 -13.79 29.93
CA TRP A 523 -8.22 -12.62 29.07
C TRP A 523 -9.25 -12.74 27.96
N ASN A 524 -10.07 -11.69 27.77
CA ASN A 524 -11.00 -11.58 26.65
C ASN A 524 -10.44 -10.65 25.59
N MET A 525 -10.40 -11.08 24.33
CA MET A 525 -9.83 -10.35 23.21
C MET A 525 -10.91 -10.11 22.16
N TYR A 526 -11.18 -8.82 21.87
CA TYR A 526 -12.18 -8.40 20.91
C TYR A 526 -11.49 -7.88 19.65
N LYS A 527 -11.81 -8.51 18.53
CA LYS A 527 -11.22 -8.16 17.21
C LYS A 527 -11.88 -6.92 16.64
N LEU A 528 -11.07 -5.94 16.26
CA LEU A 528 -11.48 -4.67 15.66
C LEU A 528 -10.65 -4.43 14.38
N PRO A 529 -10.87 -5.18 13.30
CA PRO A 529 -10.03 -5.12 12.10
C PRO A 529 -10.12 -3.77 11.36
N MET A 530 -11.21 -3.03 11.52
CA MET A 530 -11.41 -1.71 10.90
C MET A 530 -11.08 -1.67 9.38
N SER A 531 -11.25 -2.78 8.69
CA SER A 531 -11.08 -2.88 7.22
C SER A 531 -12.23 -2.22 6.46
N ALA A 532 -13.38 -2.12 7.10
CA ALA A 532 -14.55 -1.39 6.62
C ALA A 532 -14.98 -0.37 7.67
N ALA A 533 -15.66 0.69 7.21
CA ALA A 533 -16.19 1.72 8.09
C ALA A 533 -17.16 1.10 9.12
N PRO A 534 -16.98 1.36 10.43
CA PRO A 534 -17.94 0.98 11.44
C PRO A 534 -19.34 1.54 11.14
N ASP A 535 -20.37 0.73 11.38
CA ASP A 535 -21.75 1.13 11.17
C ASP A 535 -22.39 1.53 12.52
N LEU A 536 -22.55 2.84 12.73
CA LEU A 536 -23.10 3.37 13.97
C LEU A 536 -24.55 2.93 14.22
N GLN A 537 -25.31 2.57 13.18
CA GLN A 537 -26.65 2.04 13.37
C GLN A 537 -26.61 0.66 14.07
N LYS A 538 -25.62 -0.17 13.71
CA LYS A 538 -25.40 -1.46 14.38
C LYS A 538 -24.88 -1.32 15.79
N MET A 539 -24.27 -0.19 16.13
CA MET A 539 -23.80 0.12 17.48
C MET A 539 -24.96 0.48 18.43
N GLY A 540 -26.16 0.81 17.90
CA GLY A 540 -27.39 0.97 18.66
C GLY A 540 -27.26 1.95 19.82
N ARG A 541 -27.51 1.48 21.08
CA ARG A 541 -27.45 2.30 22.30
C ARG A 541 -26.10 2.96 22.58
N PHE A 542 -25.02 2.49 21.94
CA PHE A 542 -23.68 3.07 22.05
C PHE A 542 -23.47 4.30 21.17
N ALA A 543 -24.37 4.54 20.20
CA ALA A 543 -24.36 5.71 19.33
C ALA A 543 -25.36 6.79 19.79
N SER A 544 -25.04 8.06 19.47
CA SER A 544 -25.90 9.21 19.82
C SER A 544 -25.78 10.29 18.76
N ASP A 545 -26.90 10.92 18.43
CA ASP A 545 -26.97 12.11 17.58
C ASP A 545 -26.55 13.40 18.33
N ASN A 546 -26.44 13.35 19.65
CA ASN A 546 -25.95 14.48 20.46
C ASN A 546 -24.42 14.42 20.59
N THR A 547 -23.74 14.69 19.48
CA THR A 547 -22.29 14.54 19.38
C THR A 547 -21.50 15.31 20.41
N ALA A 548 -21.81 16.60 20.62
CA ALA A 548 -21.04 17.44 21.54
C ALA A 548 -21.13 16.95 23.01
N ALA A 549 -22.34 16.67 23.50
CA ALA A 549 -22.52 16.22 24.87
C ALA A 549 -22.01 14.79 25.10
N LYS A 550 -22.21 13.91 24.13
CA LYS A 550 -21.73 12.51 24.21
C LYS A 550 -20.21 12.44 24.11
N ALA A 551 -19.60 13.16 23.15
CA ALA A 551 -18.15 13.19 23.00
C ALA A 551 -17.46 13.77 24.25
N SER A 552 -18.03 14.81 24.86
CA SER A 552 -17.52 15.38 26.10
C SER A 552 -17.54 14.37 27.26
N LYS A 553 -18.59 13.53 27.36
CA LYS A 553 -18.68 12.46 28.37
C LYS A 553 -17.69 11.31 28.10
N LEU A 554 -17.33 11.10 26.85
CA LEU A 554 -16.39 10.06 26.42
C LEU A 554 -14.98 10.61 26.20
N LYS A 555 -14.67 11.79 26.76
CA LYS A 555 -13.32 12.37 26.62
C LYS A 555 -12.27 11.35 27.13
N GLY A 556 -11.24 11.14 26.29
CA GLY A 556 -10.20 10.15 26.55
C GLY A 556 -10.55 8.72 26.14
N ALA A 557 -11.84 8.37 25.98
CA ALA A 557 -12.25 7.06 25.47
C ALA A 557 -12.21 7.05 23.93
N PRO A 558 -11.95 5.86 23.29
CA PRO A 558 -11.94 5.75 21.83
C PRO A 558 -13.37 5.85 21.30
N VAL A 559 -13.58 6.72 20.34
CA VAL A 559 -14.89 7.00 19.76
C VAL A 559 -14.90 6.89 18.24
N ILE A 560 -16.11 6.65 17.71
CA ILE A 560 -16.35 6.69 16.26
C ILE A 560 -17.29 7.83 15.97
N TYR A 561 -16.87 8.78 15.16
CA TYR A 561 -17.67 9.88 14.65
C TYR A 561 -18.23 9.54 13.28
N GLU A 562 -19.44 10.01 12.98
CA GLU A 562 -20.06 9.95 11.67
C GLU A 562 -20.62 11.33 11.28
N GLY A 563 -20.42 11.71 10.02
CA GLY A 563 -21.02 12.90 9.42
C GLY A 563 -21.36 12.68 7.95
N THR A 564 -22.24 13.56 7.44
CA THR A 564 -22.57 13.63 6.01
C THR A 564 -22.38 15.04 5.50
N PHE A 565 -22.01 15.18 4.22
CA PHE A 565 -21.86 16.44 3.54
C PHE A 565 -22.25 16.31 2.07
N ASN A 566 -22.70 17.42 1.47
CA ASN A 566 -23.14 17.44 0.07
C ASN A 566 -22.14 18.21 -0.79
N LEU A 567 -21.92 17.72 -2.01
CA LEU A 567 -21.06 18.34 -3.02
C LEU A 567 -21.83 18.60 -4.31
N ASP A 568 -21.68 19.80 -4.87
CA ASP A 568 -22.16 20.15 -6.20
C ASP A 568 -21.21 19.62 -7.30
N LYS A 569 -19.91 19.55 -6.98
CA LYS A 569 -18.85 19.01 -7.85
C LYS A 569 -17.84 18.23 -7.04
N THR A 570 -17.16 17.30 -7.69
CA THR A 570 -16.08 16.50 -7.10
C THR A 570 -14.71 17.04 -7.52
N GLY A 571 -13.71 16.82 -6.72
CA GLY A 571 -12.31 17.17 -6.95
C GLY A 571 -11.45 16.63 -5.83
N ASP A 572 -10.13 16.63 -6.03
CA ASP A 572 -9.18 16.20 -5.01
C ASP A 572 -9.24 17.18 -3.83
N THR A 573 -8.97 16.69 -2.63
CA THR A 573 -8.91 17.53 -1.43
C THR A 573 -8.06 16.88 -0.34
N PHE A 574 -7.78 17.61 0.73
CA PHE A 574 -7.01 17.13 1.87
C PHE A 574 -7.79 17.38 3.15
N ILE A 575 -8.16 16.32 3.87
CA ILE A 575 -8.85 16.47 5.15
C ILE A 575 -7.88 16.91 6.23
N ASP A 576 -8.26 17.95 6.98
CA ASP A 576 -7.42 18.57 8.00
C ASP A 576 -7.61 17.92 9.36
N MET A 577 -6.56 17.24 9.82
CA MET A 577 -6.52 16.51 11.09
C MET A 577 -5.60 17.17 12.13
N GLU A 578 -5.19 18.42 11.92
CA GLU A 578 -4.25 19.14 12.79
C GLU A 578 -4.67 19.14 14.28
N ASN A 579 -5.97 19.22 14.55
CA ASN A 579 -6.52 19.26 15.92
C ASN A 579 -7.04 17.93 16.43
N TRP A 580 -6.77 16.84 15.72
CA TRP A 580 -7.18 15.47 16.05
C TRP A 580 -6.03 14.70 16.71
N GLY A 581 -6.37 13.66 17.47
CA GLY A 581 -5.40 12.88 18.23
C GLY A 581 -4.69 11.81 17.39
N LYS A 582 -5.34 10.67 17.25
CA LYS A 582 -4.81 9.50 16.52
C LYS A 582 -5.96 8.61 16.07
N GLY A 583 -5.88 8.10 14.83
CA GLY A 583 -6.92 7.19 14.36
C GLY A 583 -6.90 6.95 12.87
N ILE A 584 -8.07 6.66 12.31
CA ILE A 584 -8.28 6.35 10.88
C ILE A 584 -9.54 7.04 10.36
N ILE A 585 -9.57 7.28 9.04
CA ILE A 585 -10.68 7.96 8.38
C ILE A 585 -11.23 7.10 7.25
N PHE A 586 -12.56 7.12 7.12
CA PHE A 586 -13.26 6.51 5.99
C PHE A 586 -14.07 7.57 5.23
N ILE A 587 -13.93 7.58 3.92
CA ILE A 587 -14.75 8.39 3.01
C ILE A 587 -15.57 7.44 2.14
N ASN A 588 -16.88 7.56 2.18
CA ASN A 588 -17.81 6.68 1.46
C ASN A 588 -17.53 5.18 1.68
N GLY A 589 -17.06 4.81 2.88
CA GLY A 589 -16.73 3.45 3.27
C GLY A 589 -15.29 3.02 2.95
N ILE A 590 -14.51 3.81 2.22
CA ILE A 590 -13.11 3.54 1.88
C ILE A 590 -12.20 4.07 2.98
N ASN A 591 -11.34 3.23 3.55
CA ASN A 591 -10.32 3.64 4.52
C ASN A 591 -9.21 4.42 3.79
N ILE A 592 -9.10 5.73 4.06
CA ILE A 592 -8.10 6.60 3.42
C ILE A 592 -6.77 6.65 4.17
N GLY A 593 -6.69 6.05 5.37
CA GLY A 593 -5.43 5.92 6.11
C GLY A 593 -5.49 6.40 7.55
N ARG A 594 -4.31 6.38 8.17
CA ARG A 594 -4.07 6.78 9.56
C ARG A 594 -3.72 8.26 9.66
N TYR A 595 -4.11 8.88 10.76
CA TYR A 595 -3.62 10.19 11.19
C TYR A 595 -3.07 10.10 12.61
N TRP A 596 -2.13 10.97 12.96
CA TRP A 596 -1.56 11.05 14.29
C TRP A 596 -1.01 12.46 14.58
N LYS A 597 -1.39 13.02 15.74
CA LYS A 597 -1.01 14.39 16.18
C LYS A 597 0.49 14.66 16.27
N VAL A 598 1.33 13.60 16.30
CA VAL A 598 2.79 13.76 16.36
C VAL A 598 3.41 14.26 15.05
N GLY A 599 2.65 14.25 13.95
CA GLY A 599 3.12 14.70 12.63
C GLY A 599 4.26 13.85 12.05
N PRO A 600 4.90 14.31 10.96
CA PRO A 600 4.72 15.63 10.31
C PRO A 600 3.43 15.78 9.50
N GLN A 601 2.78 14.70 9.08
CA GLN A 601 1.56 14.76 8.29
C GLN A 601 0.37 15.24 9.12
N GLN A 602 -0.24 16.38 8.71
CA GLN A 602 -1.41 16.94 9.38
C GLN A 602 -2.69 16.80 8.54
N THR A 603 -2.58 16.54 7.25
CA THR A 603 -3.72 16.35 6.35
C THR A 603 -3.63 15.01 5.62
N LEU A 604 -4.79 14.39 5.30
CA LEU A 604 -4.85 13.18 4.49
C LEU A 604 -5.48 13.48 3.13
N TYR A 605 -4.87 12.95 2.08
CA TYR A 605 -5.34 13.09 0.70
C TYR A 605 -6.64 12.32 0.47
N ILE A 606 -7.64 12.98 -0.12
CA ILE A 606 -8.90 12.39 -0.58
C ILE A 606 -8.96 12.53 -2.10
N PRO A 607 -8.82 11.44 -2.86
CA PRO A 607 -9.01 11.46 -4.30
C PRO A 607 -10.44 11.85 -4.66
N GLY A 608 -10.60 12.80 -5.59
CA GLY A 608 -11.90 13.29 -6.03
C GLY A 608 -12.79 12.20 -6.66
N VAL A 609 -12.18 11.14 -7.20
CA VAL A 609 -12.90 9.97 -7.76
C VAL A 609 -13.58 9.09 -6.70
N TRP A 610 -13.25 9.26 -5.42
CA TRP A 610 -13.94 8.59 -4.30
C TRP A 610 -15.07 9.44 -3.71
N LEU A 611 -15.20 10.69 -4.15
CA LEU A 611 -16.28 11.60 -3.80
C LEU A 611 -17.42 11.51 -4.82
N LYS A 612 -18.63 11.90 -4.41
CA LYS A 612 -19.84 11.89 -5.24
C LYS A 612 -20.45 13.30 -5.29
N LYS A 613 -21.06 13.64 -6.41
CA LYS A 613 -22.06 14.72 -6.41
C LYS A 613 -23.24 14.32 -5.52
N GLY A 614 -23.75 15.26 -4.73
CA GLY A 614 -24.74 14.99 -3.69
C GLY A 614 -24.10 14.49 -2.40
N GLU A 615 -24.79 13.61 -1.69
CA GLU A 615 -24.41 13.18 -0.35
C GLU A 615 -23.17 12.28 -0.32
N ASN A 616 -22.23 12.64 0.56
CA ASN A 616 -21.05 11.87 0.92
C ASN A 616 -21.07 11.58 2.43
N LYS A 617 -20.44 10.50 2.83
CA LYS A 617 -20.34 10.06 4.23
C LYS A 617 -18.89 10.02 4.68
N ILE A 618 -18.64 10.58 5.86
CA ILE A 618 -17.36 10.46 6.57
C ILE A 618 -17.56 9.67 7.86
N VAL A 619 -16.62 8.78 8.17
CA VAL A 619 -16.52 8.12 9.47
C VAL A 619 -15.09 8.29 9.96
N ILE A 620 -14.91 8.77 11.19
CA ILE A 620 -13.62 8.98 11.84
C ILE A 620 -13.57 8.12 13.09
N PHE A 621 -12.63 7.20 13.15
CA PHE A 621 -12.26 6.57 14.41
C PHE A 621 -11.19 7.43 15.09
N GLU A 622 -11.50 7.96 16.27
CA GLU A 622 -10.58 8.75 17.09
C GLU A 622 -10.21 7.93 18.32
N GLN A 623 -8.96 7.47 18.36
CA GLN A 623 -8.43 6.58 19.38
C GLN A 623 -8.16 7.30 20.71
N LEU A 624 -7.68 8.54 20.66
CA LEU A 624 -7.27 9.29 21.85
C LEU A 624 -8.38 10.15 22.43
N ASN A 625 -9.15 10.80 21.57
CA ASN A 625 -10.27 11.69 21.92
C ASN A 625 -9.95 12.69 23.06
N ASP A 626 -8.70 13.17 23.11
CA ASP A 626 -8.24 14.13 24.13
C ASP A 626 -8.91 15.51 23.93
N ASN A 627 -9.12 15.88 22.65
CA ASN A 627 -9.80 17.09 22.23
C ASN A 627 -11.09 16.69 21.51
N THR A 628 -12.23 16.86 22.16
CA THR A 628 -13.52 16.53 21.54
C THR A 628 -13.80 17.44 20.36
N GLN A 629 -13.96 16.86 19.16
CA GLN A 629 -14.28 17.57 17.94
C GLN A 629 -15.73 17.31 17.55
N THR A 630 -16.37 18.27 16.91
CA THR A 630 -17.74 18.14 16.38
C THR A 630 -17.83 18.44 14.88
N GLU A 631 -16.74 18.87 14.31
CA GLU A 631 -16.62 19.14 12.88
C GLU A 631 -15.19 18.92 12.38
N VAL A 632 -15.05 18.76 11.09
CA VAL A 632 -13.78 18.66 10.38
C VAL A 632 -13.88 19.41 9.07
N SER A 633 -12.77 19.92 8.53
CA SER A 633 -12.73 20.64 7.26
C SER A 633 -11.74 19.99 6.31
N THR A 634 -11.73 20.43 5.06
CA THR A 634 -10.68 20.09 4.10
C THR A 634 -9.98 21.35 3.59
N VAL A 635 -8.79 21.17 3.03
CA VAL A 635 -7.97 22.22 2.43
C VAL A 635 -7.50 21.80 1.04
N GLN A 636 -7.09 22.78 0.22
CA GLN A 636 -6.67 22.54 -1.17
C GLN A 636 -5.21 22.07 -1.31
N THR A 637 -4.41 22.16 -0.26
CA THR A 637 -2.99 21.78 -0.26
C THR A 637 -2.65 21.02 1.00
N PRO A 638 -1.71 20.07 0.94
CA PRO A 638 -1.28 19.32 2.13
C PRO A 638 -0.63 20.27 3.16
N LYS A 639 -0.82 19.94 4.43
CA LYS A 639 -0.15 20.59 5.57
C LYS A 639 0.84 19.60 6.17
N LEU A 640 2.07 20.06 6.39
CA LEU A 640 3.12 19.33 7.07
C LEU A 640 3.62 20.16 8.26
N MET A 641 3.77 19.50 9.41
CA MET A 641 4.37 20.08 10.60
C MET A 641 5.88 20.19 10.41
N ASN A 642 6.46 21.32 10.73
CA ASN A 642 7.92 21.47 10.69
C ASN A 642 8.54 20.89 11.98
N LEU A 643 8.84 19.61 11.94
CA LEU A 643 9.61 18.94 12.98
C LEU A 643 11.11 19.24 12.79
N LYS A 644 11.81 19.53 13.89
CA LYS A 644 13.25 19.82 13.89
C LYS A 644 14.07 18.60 14.29
#